data_8768f1eb7b0647d961dcea67d733dca6
#
_entry.id   8768f1eb7b0647d961dcea67d733dca6
#
_cell.length_a   1.000
_cell.length_b   1.000
_cell.length_c   1.000
_cell.angle_alpha   90.00
_cell.angle_beta   90.00
_cell.angle_gamma   90.00
#
_symmetry.space_group_name_H-M   'P 1'
#
loop_
_entity.id
_entity.type
_entity.pdbx_description
1 polymer ?
#
loop_
_entity_poly.entity_id
_entity_poly.type
_entity_poly.pdbx_seq_one_letter_code
_entity_poly.pdbx_strand_id
1 'polypeptide(L)'
;MDICEQLKNELGIRTEQVAATIKLIDEGNTIPFIARYRKEATGALNDEVLRNLYERLIYLRNLEEKKEQILRSIEEQGKLTEELKAQILAAETMVEAEDLYRPYRPKRRTRATVAKEKGLEPLAELLLLQELTAPATEAAAEYVKEAEDAALSVKTPEEAVEGALDIIAEQISDDAEYRRYIRELTMEEGKIVSAAKEEKTESVYEMYYDFEESVAKLPGHRILALNRGEAEKVLTVKVSAPEERILQYLRTKVITKKNEYTDGLLAAAAEDAYRRLIAPAIEREIRSELTEQAEDGAIKVFGKNLVQLLMQPPIAGQTVLGWDPAFRTGCKLAVVDPTGKVLDTVVIYPTAPQNKVEESKRILKKLIEKYNVTLISVGNGTASRESETVIVELLKELNKPVQYVIVNEAGASVYSASKLATEEFPNFDVGQRSAASIARRLQDPLAELVKIDPKSIGVGQYQHDMNQKKLSEALSGVVEDCVNRVGVDLNTASAPLLEYVSGISKPIAKNIVAYREENGRFQTRKELLKVAKLGPKAYEQCAGFLRINDGTNPLDATSVHPESYEAAEKLLSRLGYTTADIKKVQAEQKKLQERTGRAAKTKDAPVRNREKENRLRVKGGNTAMAQALMAAMGGAVLADTKQPEERKASGKRTEEDTPEGLSGIGRQIKNKAALAEELGIGEITLTDIIKELEKPGRDPREEMPKPILRTDVLEMKDLTEGMILKGTVRNVIDFGAFVDIGVHQDGLVHVSQMSDKRFIKHPLDAVSVGDIVEVKVLSVDVAKKRIQLTMIL
;
A
#
# COMPACT_ATOMS: atom_id res chain seq x y z
N MET A 1 12.71 10.82 27.92
CA MET A 1 11.37 10.25 27.66
C MET A 1 11.43 8.74 27.83
N ASP A 2 10.41 8.11 28.44
CA ASP A 2 10.30 6.64 28.42
C ASP A 2 9.64 6.18 27.13
N ILE A 3 10.47 5.70 26.21
CA ILE A 3 10.03 5.24 24.88
C ILE A 3 9.02 4.09 25.00
N CYS A 4 9.17 3.19 26.00
CA CYS A 4 8.24 2.09 26.19
C CYS A 4 6.86 2.56 26.57
N GLU A 5 6.77 3.53 27.49
CA GLU A 5 5.50 4.09 27.95
C GLU A 5 4.82 4.90 26.82
N GLN A 6 5.61 5.65 26.03
CA GLN A 6 5.09 6.38 24.88
C GLN A 6 4.48 5.45 23.83
N LEU A 7 5.22 4.42 23.42
CA LEU A 7 4.75 3.43 22.44
C LEU A 7 3.51 2.67 22.91
N LYS A 8 3.45 2.32 24.19
CA LYS A 8 2.28 1.69 24.82
C LYS A 8 1.04 2.58 24.64
N ASN A 9 1.15 3.86 24.97
CA ASN A 9 0.05 4.80 24.92
C ASN A 9 -0.42 5.07 23.48
N GLU A 10 0.52 5.27 22.55
CA GLU A 10 0.22 5.53 21.15
C GLU A 10 -0.40 4.34 20.43
N LEU A 11 0.08 3.12 20.69
CA LEU A 11 -0.37 1.91 19.99
C LEU A 11 -1.46 1.13 20.74
N GLY A 12 -1.78 1.51 21.99
CA GLY A 12 -2.80 0.83 22.80
C GLY A 12 -2.46 -0.63 23.15
N ILE A 13 -1.17 -0.94 23.31
CA ILE A 13 -0.67 -2.28 23.63
C ILE A 13 -0.05 -2.29 25.03
N ARG A 14 0.22 -3.49 25.57
CA ARG A 14 0.77 -3.63 26.94
C ARG A 14 2.27 -3.35 26.97
N THR A 15 2.76 -2.84 28.11
CA THR A 15 4.18 -2.52 28.32
C THR A 15 5.09 -3.74 28.09
N GLU A 16 4.68 -4.92 28.54
CA GLU A 16 5.44 -6.16 28.34
C GLU A 16 5.57 -6.51 26.84
N GLN A 17 4.52 -6.26 26.05
CA GLN A 17 4.55 -6.50 24.61
C GLN A 17 5.51 -5.54 23.92
N VAL A 18 5.50 -4.26 24.30
CA VAL A 18 6.45 -3.26 23.78
C VAL A 18 7.88 -3.66 24.11
N ALA A 19 8.17 -3.91 25.40
CA ALA A 19 9.52 -4.24 25.85
C ALA A 19 10.07 -5.52 25.17
N ALA A 20 9.25 -6.57 25.09
CA ALA A 20 9.63 -7.81 24.40
C ALA A 20 9.88 -7.57 22.90
N THR A 21 9.05 -6.76 22.25
CA THR A 21 9.20 -6.46 20.82
C THR A 21 10.46 -5.64 20.55
N ILE A 22 10.73 -4.60 21.36
CA ILE A 22 11.96 -3.80 21.26
C ILE A 22 13.19 -4.71 21.44
N LYS A 23 13.18 -5.58 22.44
CA LYS A 23 14.28 -6.53 22.67
C LYS A 23 14.53 -7.41 21.45
N LEU A 24 13.49 -7.99 20.87
CA LEU A 24 13.61 -8.82 19.66
C LEU A 24 14.15 -8.04 18.46
N ILE A 25 13.73 -6.79 18.29
CA ILE A 25 14.25 -5.88 17.24
C ILE A 25 15.73 -5.61 17.46
N ASP A 26 16.13 -5.28 18.67
CA ASP A 26 17.51 -4.95 19.03
C ASP A 26 18.44 -6.18 18.91
N GLU A 27 17.90 -7.37 19.09
CA GLU A 27 18.58 -8.63 18.77
C GLU A 27 18.73 -8.88 17.26
N GLY A 28 18.19 -8.00 16.40
CA GLY A 28 18.28 -8.08 14.94
C GLY A 28 17.32 -9.08 14.30
N ASN A 29 16.18 -9.37 14.96
CA ASN A 29 15.13 -10.18 14.33
C ASN A 29 14.31 -9.33 13.36
N THR A 30 13.92 -9.94 12.24
CA THR A 30 13.07 -9.28 11.24
C THR A 30 11.61 -9.27 11.68
N ILE A 31 10.83 -8.30 11.19
CA ILE A 31 9.41 -8.18 11.52
C ILE A 31 8.62 -9.44 11.15
N PRO A 32 8.74 -10.03 9.94
CA PRO A 32 8.03 -11.26 9.60
C PRO A 32 8.37 -12.45 10.52
N PHE A 33 9.63 -12.56 10.92
CA PHE A 33 10.05 -13.61 11.87
C PHE A 33 9.43 -13.43 13.26
N ILE A 34 9.44 -12.19 13.78
CA ILE A 34 8.81 -11.86 15.06
C ILE A 34 7.31 -12.18 14.99
N ALA A 35 6.62 -11.70 13.96
CA ALA A 35 5.18 -11.89 13.77
C ALA A 35 4.77 -13.36 13.66
N ARG A 36 5.62 -14.20 13.07
CA ARG A 36 5.29 -15.61 12.82
C ARG A 36 5.77 -16.54 13.92
N TYR A 37 7.02 -16.37 14.42
CA TYR A 37 7.70 -17.34 15.26
C TYR A 37 8.02 -16.86 16.68
N ARG A 38 7.68 -15.60 17.03
CA ARG A 38 7.88 -15.03 18.37
C ARG A 38 6.59 -14.49 18.97
N LYS A 39 5.44 -15.06 18.56
CA LYS A 39 4.10 -14.66 19.01
C LYS A 39 3.91 -14.76 20.52
N GLU A 40 4.49 -15.76 21.16
CA GLU A 40 4.41 -15.94 22.62
C GLU A 40 5.04 -14.75 23.35
N ALA A 41 6.20 -14.30 22.89
CA ALA A 41 6.91 -13.18 23.50
C ALA A 41 6.19 -11.84 23.29
N THR A 42 5.58 -11.65 22.11
CA THR A 42 4.90 -10.40 21.75
C THR A 42 3.41 -10.39 22.08
N GLY A 43 2.86 -11.49 22.60
CA GLY A 43 1.42 -11.63 22.83
C GLY A 43 0.61 -11.57 21.53
N ALA A 44 1.12 -12.17 20.48
CA ALA A 44 0.50 -12.32 19.16
C ALA A 44 0.20 -10.98 18.43
N LEU A 45 1.07 -9.98 18.57
CA LEU A 45 0.99 -8.76 17.76
C LEU A 45 1.08 -9.14 16.27
N ASN A 46 0.22 -8.52 15.46
CA ASN A 46 0.21 -8.74 14.02
C ASN A 46 1.31 -7.91 13.31
N ASP A 47 1.55 -8.22 12.03
CA ASP A 47 2.59 -7.59 11.20
C ASP A 47 2.44 -6.06 11.15
N GLU A 48 1.21 -5.55 11.03
CA GLU A 48 0.93 -4.13 10.93
C GLU A 48 1.29 -3.38 12.23
N VAL A 49 0.89 -3.92 13.38
CA VAL A 49 1.24 -3.33 14.69
C VAL A 49 2.74 -3.36 14.93
N LEU A 50 3.42 -4.46 14.56
CA LEU A 50 4.87 -4.59 14.69
C LEU A 50 5.62 -3.60 13.81
N ARG A 51 5.16 -3.36 12.57
CA ARG A 51 5.76 -2.35 11.69
C ARG A 51 5.54 -0.94 12.21
N ASN A 52 4.33 -0.61 12.63
CA ASN A 52 4.03 0.69 13.23
C ASN A 52 4.89 0.93 14.48
N LEU A 53 5.07 -0.10 15.34
CA LEU A 53 5.94 -0.02 16.50
C LEU A 53 7.39 0.23 16.08
N TYR A 54 7.89 -0.49 15.08
CA TYR A 54 9.26 -0.35 14.60
C TYR A 54 9.53 1.05 14.03
N GLU A 55 8.65 1.56 13.18
CA GLU A 55 8.77 2.90 12.59
C GLU A 55 8.74 3.97 13.68
N ARG A 56 7.81 3.85 14.62
CA ARG A 56 7.67 4.81 15.71
C ARG A 56 8.85 4.73 16.70
N LEU A 57 9.36 3.54 16.97
CA LEU A 57 10.57 3.33 17.79
C LEU A 57 11.78 4.06 17.18
N ILE A 58 11.97 3.94 15.87
CA ILE A 58 13.06 4.66 15.17
C ILE A 58 12.87 6.16 15.30
N TYR A 59 11.64 6.67 15.10
CA TYR A 59 11.36 8.09 15.25
C TYR A 59 11.68 8.60 16.67
N LEU A 60 11.22 7.89 17.70
CA LEU A 60 11.46 8.28 19.09
C LEU A 60 12.94 8.21 19.47
N ARG A 61 13.68 7.22 18.98
CA ARG A 61 15.14 7.15 19.16
C ARG A 61 15.85 8.33 18.50
N ASN A 62 15.46 8.68 17.28
CA ASN A 62 16.00 9.85 16.58
C ASN A 62 15.66 11.16 17.31
N LEU A 63 14.46 11.26 17.90
CA LEU A 63 14.07 12.40 18.70
C LEU A 63 14.95 12.53 19.95
N GLU A 64 15.19 11.47 20.70
CA GLU A 64 16.07 11.49 21.87
C GLU A 64 17.51 11.83 21.50
N GLU A 65 18.04 11.26 20.43
CA GLU A 65 19.37 11.59 19.92
C GLU A 65 19.44 13.09 19.53
N LYS A 66 18.41 13.62 18.91
CA LYS A 66 18.32 15.05 18.56
C LYS A 66 18.31 15.95 19.79
N LYS A 67 17.53 15.58 20.82
CA LYS A 67 17.51 16.31 22.10
C LYS A 67 18.89 16.34 22.74
N GLU A 68 19.59 15.22 22.76
CA GLU A 68 20.95 15.16 23.29
C GLU A 68 21.92 16.08 22.51
N GLN A 69 21.83 16.10 21.19
CA GLN A 69 22.60 16.99 20.34
C GLN A 69 22.32 18.46 20.63
N ILE A 70 21.02 18.82 20.79
CA ILE A 70 20.57 20.16 21.14
C ILE A 70 21.13 20.59 22.50
N LEU A 71 20.95 19.75 23.53
CA LEU A 71 21.46 20.05 24.88
C LEU A 71 22.97 20.27 24.89
N ARG A 72 23.72 19.42 24.22
CA ARG A 72 25.17 19.57 24.10
C ARG A 72 25.54 20.89 23.43
N SER A 73 24.87 21.24 22.33
CA SER A 73 25.13 22.47 21.59
C SER A 73 24.84 23.74 22.41
N ILE A 74 23.82 23.73 23.25
CA ILE A 74 23.45 24.87 24.11
C ILE A 74 24.42 24.94 25.32
N GLU A 75 24.80 23.78 25.85
CA GLU A 75 25.79 23.70 26.95
C GLU A 75 27.16 24.22 26.52
N GLU A 76 27.65 23.88 25.33
CA GLU A 76 28.89 24.40 24.75
C GLU A 76 28.87 25.92 24.59
N GLN A 77 27.69 26.53 24.43
CA GLN A 77 27.52 27.98 24.40
C GLN A 77 27.42 28.61 25.79
N GLY A 78 27.38 27.81 26.87
CA GLY A 78 27.23 28.26 28.24
C GLY A 78 25.85 28.86 28.55
N LYS A 79 24.81 28.51 27.76
CA LYS A 79 23.47 29.08 27.85
C LYS A 79 22.41 28.10 28.34
N LEU A 80 22.80 26.88 28.72
CA LEU A 80 21.89 25.85 29.19
C LEU A 80 21.45 26.14 30.63
N THR A 81 20.15 26.41 30.83
CA THR A 81 19.52 26.49 32.14
C THR A 81 18.80 25.20 32.48
N GLU A 82 18.59 24.92 33.78
CA GLU A 82 17.83 23.69 34.17
C GLU A 82 16.38 23.72 33.66
N GLU A 83 15.76 24.90 33.58
CA GLU A 83 14.42 25.06 33.04
C GLU A 83 14.36 24.70 31.54
N LEU A 84 15.27 25.27 30.73
CA LEU A 84 15.38 24.97 29.31
C LEU A 84 15.67 23.49 29.06
N LYS A 85 16.57 22.91 29.85
CA LYS A 85 16.88 21.47 29.82
C LYS A 85 15.63 20.64 30.08
N ALA A 86 14.83 20.99 31.09
CA ALA A 86 13.59 20.32 31.39
C ALA A 86 12.57 20.42 30.23
N GLN A 87 12.44 21.57 29.61
CA GLN A 87 11.59 21.80 28.44
C GLN A 87 12.02 20.95 27.24
N ILE A 88 13.31 20.93 26.91
CA ILE A 88 13.84 20.13 25.80
C ILE A 88 13.62 18.64 26.05
N LEU A 89 13.86 18.15 27.25
CA LEU A 89 13.61 16.75 27.62
C LEU A 89 12.12 16.39 27.55
N ALA A 90 11.23 17.34 27.87
CA ALA A 90 9.78 17.15 27.84
C ALA A 90 9.18 17.21 26.43
N ALA A 91 9.89 17.77 25.45
CA ALA A 91 9.38 17.88 24.08
C ALA A 91 8.98 16.49 23.51
N GLU A 92 7.81 16.40 22.94
CA GLU A 92 7.24 15.14 22.38
C GLU A 92 7.45 14.99 20.87
N THR A 93 7.83 16.10 20.21
CA THR A 93 8.04 16.14 18.77
C THR A 93 9.37 16.79 18.39
N MET A 94 9.86 16.45 17.20
CA MET A 94 11.05 17.10 16.60
C MET A 94 10.86 18.60 16.46
N VAL A 95 9.63 19.04 16.13
CA VAL A 95 9.31 20.46 15.91
C VAL A 95 9.41 21.24 17.20
N GLU A 96 8.87 20.71 18.30
CA GLU A 96 9.00 21.34 19.64
C GLU A 96 10.46 21.46 20.08
N ALA A 97 11.25 20.38 19.91
CA ALA A 97 12.67 20.40 20.24
C ALA A 97 13.45 21.44 19.39
N GLU A 98 13.13 21.52 18.10
CA GLU A 98 13.74 22.51 17.19
C GLU A 98 13.31 23.95 17.50
N ASP A 99 12.07 24.21 17.91
CA ASP A 99 11.62 25.54 18.32
C ASP A 99 12.36 26.01 19.59
N LEU A 100 12.55 25.13 20.58
CA LEU A 100 13.34 25.43 21.77
C LEU A 100 14.80 25.68 21.47
N TYR A 101 15.37 25.01 20.47
CA TYR A 101 16.76 25.19 20.03
C TYR A 101 16.97 26.44 19.18
N ARG A 102 15.91 26.98 18.56
CA ARG A 102 15.99 28.05 17.56
C ARG A 102 16.77 29.29 17.99
N PRO A 103 16.61 29.83 19.23
CA PRO A 103 17.37 30.99 19.70
C PRO A 103 18.91 30.74 19.79
N TYR A 104 19.30 29.46 19.92
CA TYR A 104 20.69 29.02 20.15
C TYR A 104 21.35 28.49 18.90
N ARG A 105 20.55 28.25 17.83
CA ARG A 105 21.08 27.72 16.58
C ARG A 105 21.98 28.72 15.88
N PRO A 106 23.17 28.33 15.40
CA PRO A 106 24.00 29.19 14.58
C PRO A 106 23.23 29.70 13.35
N LYS A 107 23.05 31.00 13.26
CA LYS A 107 22.32 31.65 12.17
C LYS A 107 23.28 32.18 11.11
N ARG A 108 22.82 32.22 9.87
CA ARG A 108 23.48 33.01 8.83
C ARG A 108 23.33 34.50 9.17
N ARG A 109 24.17 35.36 8.59
CA ARG A 109 24.15 36.80 8.81
C ARG A 109 22.75 37.36 8.49
N THR A 110 21.94 37.66 9.54
CA THR A 110 20.58 38.22 9.47
C THR A 110 20.65 39.73 9.67
N ARG A 111 19.53 40.46 9.45
CA ARG A 111 19.43 41.86 9.79
C ARG A 111 19.69 42.11 11.28
N ALA A 112 19.13 41.28 12.16
CA ALA A 112 19.34 41.34 13.59
C ALA A 112 20.81 41.07 13.96
N THR A 113 21.50 40.11 13.29
CA THR A 113 22.94 39.88 13.51
C THR A 113 23.76 41.11 13.16
N VAL A 114 23.47 41.74 12.01
CA VAL A 114 24.12 42.99 11.62
C VAL A 114 23.84 44.11 12.61
N ALA A 115 22.62 44.25 13.11
CA ALA A 115 22.24 45.23 14.12
C ALA A 115 22.98 44.98 15.46
N LYS A 116 23.16 43.72 15.85
CA LYS A 116 24.02 43.37 17.04
C LYS A 116 25.47 43.71 16.82
N GLU A 117 26.01 43.41 15.62
CA GLU A 117 27.38 43.84 15.25
C GLU A 117 27.57 45.37 15.28
N LYS A 118 26.50 46.14 14.95
CA LYS A 118 26.43 47.59 15.11
C LYS A 118 26.37 48.02 16.56
N GLY A 119 26.19 47.13 17.54
CA GLY A 119 26.04 47.41 18.98
C GLY A 119 24.69 47.94 19.41
N LEU A 120 23.60 47.60 18.69
CA LEU A 120 22.25 48.09 18.95
C LEU A 120 21.43 47.18 19.91
N GLU A 121 22.02 46.14 20.45
CA GLU A 121 21.34 45.23 21.40
C GLU A 121 20.89 45.95 22.70
N PRO A 122 21.70 46.84 23.35
CA PRO A 122 21.21 47.57 24.52
C PRO A 122 20.04 48.52 24.21
N LEU A 123 19.98 49.07 22.97
CA LEU A 123 18.85 49.90 22.56
C LEU A 123 17.57 49.03 22.43
N ALA A 124 17.69 47.82 21.87
CA ALA A 124 16.57 46.86 21.77
C ALA A 124 16.07 46.47 23.18
N GLU A 125 16.98 46.21 24.13
CA GLU A 125 16.63 45.93 25.54
C GLU A 125 15.92 47.11 26.19
N LEU A 126 16.39 48.34 25.94
CA LEU A 126 15.78 49.55 26.46
C LEU A 126 14.33 49.73 25.95
N LEU A 127 14.08 49.46 24.65
CA LEU A 127 12.74 49.50 24.08
C LEU A 127 11.83 48.45 24.70
N LEU A 128 12.34 47.23 24.97
CA LEU A 128 11.59 46.14 25.60
C LEU A 128 11.24 46.43 27.07
N LEU A 129 11.99 47.26 27.79
CA LEU A 129 11.64 47.68 29.16
C LEU A 129 10.35 48.51 29.22
N GLN A 130 10.01 49.22 28.11
CA GLN A 130 8.78 50.04 27.94
C GLN A 130 8.66 51.13 29.00
N GLU A 131 9.80 51.77 29.35
CA GLU A 131 9.90 52.78 30.37
C GLU A 131 10.47 54.11 29.85
N LEU A 132 10.43 54.31 28.53
CA LEU A 132 10.89 55.58 27.93
C LEU A 132 10.03 56.76 28.36
N THR A 133 10.71 57.88 28.66
CA THR A 133 10.08 59.15 28.99
C THR A 133 10.18 60.20 27.89
N ALA A 134 10.81 59.83 26.76
CA ALA A 134 10.99 60.67 25.57
C ALA A 134 11.00 59.79 24.32
N PRO A 135 10.88 60.35 23.11
CA PRO A 135 10.92 59.58 21.86
C PRO A 135 12.14 58.67 21.75
N ALA A 136 11.98 57.48 21.25
CA ALA A 136 13.07 56.48 21.13
C ALA A 136 14.27 56.98 20.32
N THR A 137 14.07 57.94 19.40
CA THR A 137 15.12 58.59 18.62
C THR A 137 16.08 59.39 19.47
N GLU A 138 15.65 59.92 20.63
CA GLU A 138 16.55 60.62 21.56
C GLU A 138 17.51 59.67 22.24
N ALA A 139 17.01 58.53 22.69
CA ALA A 139 17.86 57.47 23.25
C ALA A 139 18.75 56.82 22.16
N ALA A 140 18.25 56.71 20.94
CA ALA A 140 18.98 56.16 19.79
C ALA A 140 20.11 57.08 19.31
N ALA A 141 20.13 58.36 19.61
CA ALA A 141 21.19 59.31 19.22
C ALA A 141 22.56 58.87 19.76
N GLU A 142 22.64 58.26 20.93
CA GLU A 142 23.89 57.74 21.52
C GLU A 142 24.55 56.61 20.71
N TYR A 143 23.78 55.93 19.87
CA TYR A 143 24.21 54.77 19.07
C TYR A 143 24.65 55.23 17.67
N VAL A 144 24.51 56.46 17.30
CA VAL A 144 24.98 56.98 16.01
C VAL A 144 26.53 57.02 16.01
N LYS A 145 27.13 56.25 15.12
CA LYS A 145 28.57 56.12 15.02
C LYS A 145 29.02 55.77 13.62
N GLU A 146 30.17 56.30 13.23
CA GLU A 146 30.91 55.86 12.06
C GLU A 146 31.84 54.72 12.46
N ALA A 147 31.75 53.55 11.74
CA ALA A 147 32.64 52.43 11.91
C ALA A 147 33.68 52.38 10.75
N GLU A 148 34.81 51.69 10.95
CA GLU A 148 35.80 51.47 9.88
C GLU A 148 35.16 50.70 8.70
N ASP A 149 34.28 49.76 9.00
CA ASP A 149 33.44 49.12 7.99
C ASP A 149 32.15 49.95 7.82
N ALA A 150 31.95 50.55 6.66
CA ALA A 150 30.77 51.36 6.32
C ALA A 150 29.45 50.56 6.50
N ALA A 151 29.51 49.23 6.40
CA ALA A 151 28.33 48.35 6.62
C ALA A 151 27.89 48.29 8.11
N LEU A 152 28.79 48.59 9.03
CA LEU A 152 28.56 48.62 10.47
C LEU A 152 28.35 50.04 11.04
N SER A 153 28.39 51.08 10.22
CA SER A 153 28.09 52.46 10.61
C SER A 153 26.58 52.60 10.86
N VAL A 154 26.23 53.47 11.80
CA VAL A 154 24.89 53.91 12.09
C VAL A 154 24.87 55.45 11.89
N LYS A 155 24.15 55.87 10.85
CA LYS A 155 24.18 57.26 10.41
C LYS A 155 23.16 58.17 11.05
N THR A 156 22.03 57.64 11.42
CA THR A 156 20.92 58.39 12.00
C THR A 156 20.28 57.65 13.20
N PRO A 157 19.66 58.39 14.12
CA PRO A 157 18.91 57.74 15.22
C PRO A 157 17.80 56.79 14.73
N GLU A 158 17.17 57.16 13.62
CA GLU A 158 16.12 56.30 12.99
C GLU A 158 16.67 54.95 12.55
N GLU A 159 17.88 54.97 11.93
CA GLU A 159 18.55 53.70 11.54
C GLU A 159 18.92 52.87 12.78
N ALA A 160 19.28 53.51 13.89
CA ALA A 160 19.51 52.81 15.15
C ALA A 160 18.23 52.15 15.69
N VAL A 161 17.11 52.86 15.67
CA VAL A 161 15.80 52.29 16.07
C VAL A 161 15.39 51.16 15.17
N GLU A 162 15.51 51.29 13.85
CA GLU A 162 15.23 50.20 12.90
C GLU A 162 16.04 48.94 13.19
N GLY A 163 17.36 49.12 13.44
CA GLY A 163 18.23 47.99 13.81
C GLY A 163 17.80 47.33 15.13
N ALA A 164 17.43 48.15 16.16
CA ALA A 164 16.90 47.61 17.41
C ALA A 164 15.59 46.85 17.21
N LEU A 165 14.70 47.35 16.36
CA LEU A 165 13.46 46.64 16.00
C LEU A 165 13.73 45.33 15.23
N ASP A 166 14.73 45.27 14.37
CA ASP A 166 15.14 44.03 13.74
C ASP A 166 15.61 42.96 14.75
N ILE A 167 16.32 43.39 15.81
CA ILE A 167 16.71 42.50 16.92
C ILE A 167 15.46 42.01 17.67
N ILE A 168 14.54 42.90 18.01
CA ILE A 168 13.30 42.56 18.70
C ILE A 168 12.43 41.62 17.85
N ALA A 169 12.30 41.89 16.56
CA ALA A 169 11.55 41.04 15.65
C ALA A 169 12.12 39.63 15.57
N GLU A 170 13.45 39.49 15.57
CA GLU A 170 14.09 38.16 15.59
C GLU A 170 13.84 37.46 16.93
N GLN A 171 13.92 38.14 18.06
CA GLN A 171 13.63 37.58 19.37
C GLN A 171 12.18 37.07 19.45
N ILE A 172 11.20 37.87 18.99
CA ILE A 172 9.80 37.45 18.91
C ILE A 172 9.64 36.21 18.03
N SER A 173 10.34 36.16 16.89
CA SER A 173 10.25 35.04 15.95
C SER A 173 10.87 33.76 16.46
N ASP A 174 11.81 33.84 17.40
CA ASP A 174 12.51 32.71 17.98
C ASP A 174 11.81 32.15 19.24
N ASP A 175 10.80 32.86 19.76
CA ASP A 175 10.05 32.43 20.93
C ASP A 175 9.23 31.16 20.61
N ALA A 176 9.51 30.07 21.34
CA ALA A 176 8.87 28.78 21.12
C ALA A 176 7.37 28.77 21.46
N GLU A 177 6.96 29.57 22.53
CA GLU A 177 5.55 29.68 22.92
C GLU A 177 4.74 30.36 21.83
N TYR A 178 5.28 31.48 21.29
CA TYR A 178 4.60 32.23 20.23
C TYR A 178 4.47 31.38 18.96
N ARG A 179 5.53 30.65 18.57
CA ARG A 179 5.49 29.78 17.41
C ARG A 179 4.49 28.64 17.58
N ARG A 180 4.48 27.98 18.73
CA ARG A 180 3.53 26.94 19.05
C ARG A 180 2.09 27.43 18.93
N TYR A 181 1.77 28.53 19.59
CA TYR A 181 0.43 29.12 19.55
C TYR A 181 -0.01 29.46 18.12
N ILE A 182 0.86 30.13 17.35
CA ILE A 182 0.55 30.56 15.98
C ILE A 182 0.36 29.31 15.07
N ARG A 183 1.16 28.26 15.24
CA ARG A 183 1.02 27.00 14.51
C ARG A 183 -0.31 26.33 14.82
N GLU A 184 -0.62 26.14 16.10
CA GLU A 184 -1.87 25.52 16.53
C GLU A 184 -3.08 26.28 16.01
N LEU A 185 -3.09 27.60 16.17
CA LEU A 185 -4.17 28.46 15.68
C LEU A 185 -4.31 28.39 14.15
N THR A 186 -3.20 28.34 13.42
CA THR A 186 -3.22 28.24 11.95
C THR A 186 -3.67 26.85 11.48
N MET A 187 -3.32 25.79 12.20
CA MET A 187 -3.83 24.43 11.92
C MET A 187 -5.34 24.32 12.16
N GLU A 188 -5.84 24.98 13.20
CA GLU A 188 -7.26 24.90 13.59
C GLU A 188 -8.16 25.77 12.70
N GLU A 189 -7.79 27.04 12.50
CA GLU A 189 -8.62 28.05 11.84
C GLU A 189 -8.14 28.46 10.45
N GLY A 190 -6.92 28.10 10.08
CA GLY A 190 -6.35 28.43 8.79
C GLY A 190 -7.00 27.72 7.63
N LYS A 191 -6.80 28.25 6.43
CA LYS A 191 -7.33 27.71 5.19
C LYS A 191 -6.23 27.50 4.16
N ILE A 192 -6.31 26.44 3.39
CA ILE A 192 -5.55 26.31 2.16
C ILE A 192 -6.31 27.06 1.07
N VAL A 193 -5.59 27.96 0.42
CA VAL A 193 -6.12 28.75 -0.70
C VAL A 193 -5.29 28.44 -1.93
N SER A 194 -5.94 28.17 -3.05
CA SER A 194 -5.24 28.05 -4.32
C SER A 194 -5.90 28.88 -5.42
N ALA A 195 -5.07 29.37 -6.33
CA ALA A 195 -5.48 30.15 -7.48
C ALA A 195 -4.72 29.71 -8.73
N ALA A 196 -5.33 29.89 -9.90
CA ALA A 196 -4.64 29.69 -11.16
C ALA A 196 -3.47 30.69 -11.27
N LYS A 197 -2.32 30.21 -11.73
CA LYS A 197 -1.16 31.07 -11.96
C LYS A 197 -1.33 31.95 -13.19
N GLU A 198 -2.01 31.41 -14.20
CA GLU A 198 -2.38 32.12 -15.41
C GLU A 198 -3.87 31.97 -15.66
N GLU A 199 -4.58 33.09 -15.88
CA GLU A 199 -6.00 33.07 -16.21
C GLU A 199 -6.24 32.35 -17.55
N LYS A 200 -7.23 31.44 -17.60
CA LYS A 200 -7.76 30.72 -18.77
C LYS A 200 -6.95 29.56 -19.34
N THR A 201 -6.07 28.96 -18.60
CA THR A 201 -5.46 27.67 -19.03
C THR A 201 -6.42 26.52 -18.75
N GLU A 202 -6.96 25.85 -19.77
CA GLU A 202 -7.69 24.60 -19.59
C GLU A 202 -6.75 23.55 -19.02
N SER A 203 -7.06 23.00 -17.87
CA SER A 203 -6.27 21.94 -17.24
C SER A 203 -7.13 21.03 -16.36
N VAL A 204 -6.54 19.91 -15.93
CA VAL A 204 -7.19 18.99 -14.98
C VAL A 204 -7.34 19.60 -13.56
N TYR A 205 -6.77 20.79 -13.33
CA TYR A 205 -6.79 21.48 -12.04
C TYR A 205 -7.82 22.61 -11.98
N GLU A 206 -8.73 22.74 -12.92
CA GLU A 206 -9.75 23.81 -12.95
C GLU A 206 -10.55 23.93 -11.66
N MET A 207 -10.83 22.80 -11.00
CA MET A 207 -11.54 22.80 -9.73
C MET A 207 -10.76 23.45 -8.55
N TYR A 208 -9.47 23.75 -8.77
CA TYR A 208 -8.58 24.38 -7.77
C TYR A 208 -8.17 25.81 -8.15
N TYR A 209 -8.75 26.41 -9.20
CA TYR A 209 -8.40 27.76 -9.66
C TYR A 209 -8.94 28.87 -8.75
N ASP A 210 -10.01 28.59 -8.03
CA ASP A 210 -10.56 29.44 -6.98
C ASP A 210 -11.02 28.53 -5.84
N PHE A 211 -10.05 28.05 -5.06
CA PHE A 211 -10.27 27.02 -4.06
C PHE A 211 -9.87 27.49 -2.69
N GLU A 212 -10.75 27.25 -1.73
CA GLU A 212 -10.53 27.54 -0.31
C GLU A 212 -11.12 26.42 0.54
N GLU A 213 -10.32 25.84 1.43
CA GLU A 213 -10.79 24.83 2.37
C GLU A 213 -9.99 24.88 3.68
N SER A 214 -10.62 24.54 4.81
CA SER A 214 -9.97 24.50 6.13
C SER A 214 -8.80 23.54 6.15
N VAL A 215 -7.65 23.96 6.69
CA VAL A 215 -6.46 23.12 6.91
C VAL A 215 -6.82 21.83 7.63
N ALA A 216 -7.56 21.93 8.73
CA ALA A 216 -7.94 20.79 9.58
C ALA A 216 -8.84 19.75 8.91
N LYS A 217 -9.49 20.09 7.79
CA LYS A 217 -10.49 19.23 7.12
C LYS A 217 -10.06 18.76 5.73
N LEU A 218 -8.95 19.25 5.22
CA LEU A 218 -8.52 19.01 3.84
C LEU A 218 -8.11 17.56 3.63
N PRO A 219 -8.78 16.80 2.72
CA PRO A 219 -8.45 15.40 2.45
C PRO A 219 -7.08 15.26 1.77
N GLY A 220 -6.35 14.18 2.10
CA GLY A 220 -4.99 13.94 1.58
C GLY A 220 -4.89 13.95 0.05
N HIS A 221 -5.84 13.38 -0.67
CA HIS A 221 -5.83 13.38 -2.14
C HIS A 221 -5.89 14.79 -2.75
N ARG A 222 -6.57 15.76 -2.07
CA ARG A 222 -6.59 17.16 -2.51
C ARG A 222 -5.25 17.85 -2.26
N ILE A 223 -4.60 17.53 -1.13
CA ILE A 223 -3.25 18.03 -0.83
C ILE A 223 -2.28 17.59 -1.92
N LEU A 224 -2.28 16.30 -2.29
CA LEU A 224 -1.41 15.78 -3.34
C LEU A 224 -1.74 16.39 -4.71
N ALA A 225 -3.02 16.61 -5.03
CA ALA A 225 -3.44 17.29 -6.25
C ALA A 225 -2.95 18.76 -6.32
N LEU A 226 -3.10 19.50 -5.21
CA LEU A 226 -2.64 20.88 -5.10
C LEU A 226 -1.11 20.98 -5.23
N ASN A 227 -0.38 20.10 -4.54
CA ASN A 227 1.08 20.05 -4.63
C ASN A 227 1.56 19.76 -6.06
N ARG A 228 0.90 18.82 -6.76
CA ARG A 228 1.21 18.52 -8.16
C ARG A 228 0.91 19.70 -9.09
N GLY A 229 -0.27 20.33 -8.93
CA GLY A 229 -0.63 21.52 -9.73
C GLY A 229 0.32 22.69 -9.51
N GLU A 230 0.86 22.85 -8.29
CA GLU A 230 1.90 23.85 -7.99
C GLU A 230 3.26 23.48 -8.60
N ALA A 231 3.67 22.20 -8.51
CA ALA A 231 4.90 21.70 -9.13
C ALA A 231 4.89 21.84 -10.66
N GLU A 232 3.73 21.62 -11.29
CA GLU A 232 3.49 21.82 -12.71
C GLU A 232 3.34 23.31 -13.08
N LYS A 233 3.39 24.23 -12.11
CA LYS A 233 3.26 25.68 -12.24
C LYS A 233 1.90 26.17 -12.76
N VAL A 234 0.88 25.37 -12.62
CA VAL A 234 -0.51 25.71 -12.96
C VAL A 234 -1.19 26.44 -11.81
N LEU A 235 -0.89 26.03 -10.57
CA LEU A 235 -1.48 26.60 -9.36
C LEU A 235 -0.45 27.40 -8.55
N THR A 236 -0.99 28.35 -7.75
CA THR A 236 -0.31 28.96 -6.63
C THR A 236 -1.07 28.57 -5.37
N VAL A 237 -0.39 27.94 -4.41
CA VAL A 237 -1.02 27.41 -3.19
C VAL A 237 -0.43 28.10 -1.96
N LYS A 238 -1.28 28.56 -1.04
CA LYS A 238 -0.89 29.26 0.19
C LYS A 238 -1.73 28.79 1.39
N VAL A 239 -1.16 28.98 2.57
CA VAL A 239 -1.89 28.87 3.83
C VAL A 239 -2.33 30.29 4.26
N SER A 240 -3.63 30.52 4.30
CA SER A 240 -4.22 31.74 4.86
C SER A 240 -4.46 31.54 6.35
N ALA A 241 -3.66 32.19 7.16
CA ALA A 241 -3.79 32.16 8.63
C ALA A 241 -4.75 33.25 9.12
N PRO A 242 -5.30 33.14 10.35
CA PRO A 242 -6.11 34.19 10.98
C PRO A 242 -5.21 35.33 11.49
N GLU A 243 -4.66 36.10 10.57
CA GLU A 243 -3.60 37.12 10.81
C GLU A 243 -3.97 38.13 11.89
N GLU A 244 -5.20 38.66 11.88
CA GLU A 244 -5.64 39.65 12.86
C GLU A 244 -5.55 39.11 14.30
N ARG A 245 -5.97 37.88 14.54
CA ARG A 245 -5.89 37.23 15.86
C ARG A 245 -4.44 36.99 16.29
N ILE A 246 -3.60 36.59 15.35
CA ILE A 246 -2.18 36.36 15.60
C ILE A 246 -1.50 37.66 15.98
N LEU A 247 -1.71 38.73 15.24
CA LEU A 247 -1.13 40.03 15.52
C LEU A 247 -1.65 40.62 16.86
N GLN A 248 -2.93 40.42 17.18
CA GLN A 248 -3.50 40.80 18.47
C GLN A 248 -2.82 40.03 19.61
N TYR A 249 -2.62 38.72 19.45
CA TYR A 249 -1.94 37.90 20.45
C TYR A 249 -0.51 38.37 20.67
N LEU A 250 0.29 38.54 19.61
CA LEU A 250 1.68 39.01 19.70
C LEU A 250 1.76 40.40 20.35
N ARG A 251 0.91 41.35 19.95
CA ARG A 251 0.86 42.68 20.57
C ARG A 251 0.55 42.59 22.07
N THR A 252 -0.39 41.75 22.49
CA THR A 252 -0.72 41.57 23.90
C THR A 252 0.42 40.97 24.71
N LYS A 253 1.21 40.06 24.08
CA LYS A 253 2.35 39.43 24.76
C LYS A 253 3.59 40.33 24.81
N VAL A 254 3.82 41.09 23.75
CA VAL A 254 5.03 41.94 23.63
C VAL A 254 4.84 43.28 24.32
N ILE A 255 3.64 43.90 24.23
CA ILE A 255 3.33 45.17 24.89
C ILE A 255 2.72 44.89 26.26
N THR A 256 3.56 44.88 27.27
CA THR A 256 3.15 44.55 28.67
C THR A 256 2.88 45.80 29.52
N LYS A 257 3.50 46.91 29.17
CA LYS A 257 3.33 48.22 29.84
C LYS A 257 2.90 49.25 28.81
N LYS A 258 1.88 50.07 29.13
CA LYS A 258 1.44 51.12 28.22
C LYS A 258 2.45 52.29 28.21
N ASN A 259 3.03 52.55 27.04
CA ASN A 259 4.02 53.62 26.86
C ASN A 259 3.89 54.24 25.47
N GLU A 260 3.56 55.51 25.40
CA GLU A 260 3.33 56.25 24.15
C GLU A 260 4.52 56.25 23.16
N TYR A 261 5.75 56.11 23.69
CA TYR A 261 6.99 56.13 22.87
C TYR A 261 7.39 54.76 22.35
N THR A 262 6.92 53.67 22.97
CA THR A 262 7.34 52.30 22.59
C THR A 262 6.22 51.46 21.99
N ASP A 263 4.92 51.72 22.36
CA ASP A 263 3.80 50.86 21.92
C ASP A 263 3.73 50.73 20.40
N GLY A 264 3.86 51.80 19.64
CA GLY A 264 3.85 51.78 18.18
C GLY A 264 5.04 51.06 17.57
N LEU A 265 6.22 51.22 18.18
CA LEU A 265 7.45 50.55 17.71
C LEU A 265 7.42 49.05 17.95
N LEU A 266 7.00 48.63 19.14
CA LEU A 266 6.87 47.20 19.48
C LEU A 266 5.75 46.53 18.71
N ALA A 267 4.66 47.22 18.43
CA ALA A 267 3.61 46.71 17.52
C ALA A 267 4.14 46.49 16.10
N ALA A 268 4.94 47.43 15.59
CA ALA A 268 5.58 47.30 14.28
C ALA A 268 6.61 46.13 14.24
N ALA A 269 7.41 46.00 15.31
CA ALA A 269 8.34 44.85 15.44
C ALA A 269 7.60 43.52 15.49
N ALA A 270 6.48 43.41 16.20
CA ALA A 270 5.65 42.21 16.26
C ALA A 270 5.02 41.88 14.90
N GLU A 271 4.57 42.89 14.16
CA GLU A 271 4.04 42.71 12.80
C GLU A 271 5.12 42.26 11.79
N ASP A 272 6.31 42.87 11.86
CA ASP A 272 7.45 42.47 11.05
C ASP A 272 7.92 41.02 11.39
N ALA A 273 8.02 40.71 12.67
CA ALA A 273 8.34 39.35 13.14
C ALA A 273 7.37 38.31 12.56
N TYR A 274 6.07 38.61 12.61
CA TYR A 274 5.07 37.71 12.06
C TYR A 274 5.19 37.59 10.55
N ARG A 275 5.04 38.70 9.82
CA ARG A 275 4.94 38.65 8.35
C ARG A 275 6.21 38.18 7.65
N ARG A 276 7.37 38.64 8.15
CA ARG A 276 8.66 38.33 7.51
C ARG A 276 9.28 37.03 7.98
N LEU A 277 9.16 36.67 9.25
CA LEU A 277 9.92 35.58 9.87
C LEU A 277 9.03 34.36 10.23
N ILE A 278 7.90 34.61 10.93
CA ILE A 278 7.06 33.53 11.48
C ILE A 278 6.15 32.92 10.41
N ALA A 279 5.33 33.73 9.74
CA ALA A 279 4.30 33.27 8.82
C ALA A 279 4.87 32.41 7.69
N PRO A 280 5.94 32.80 6.97
CA PRO A 280 6.52 31.97 5.93
C PRO A 280 7.14 30.66 6.44
N ALA A 281 7.58 30.64 7.70
CA ALA A 281 8.14 29.43 8.30
C ALA A 281 7.03 28.46 8.69
N ILE A 282 5.99 28.94 9.39
CA ILE A 282 4.85 28.11 9.81
C ILE A 282 4.05 27.62 8.60
N GLU A 283 3.88 28.46 7.57
CA GLU A 283 3.27 27.99 6.31
C GLU A 283 3.99 26.77 5.72
N ARG A 284 5.32 26.81 5.63
CA ARG A 284 6.12 25.68 5.16
C ARG A 284 6.00 24.46 6.06
N GLU A 285 6.02 24.66 7.38
CA GLU A 285 5.86 23.60 8.37
C GLU A 285 4.51 22.91 8.21
N ILE A 286 3.41 23.66 8.16
CA ILE A 286 2.05 23.14 7.97
C ILE A 286 1.91 22.42 6.63
N ARG A 287 2.39 23.01 5.54
CA ARG A 287 2.33 22.35 4.23
C ARG A 287 3.14 21.08 4.18
N SER A 288 4.31 21.04 4.82
CA SER A 288 5.13 19.84 4.94
C SER A 288 4.41 18.75 5.73
N GLU A 289 3.82 19.10 6.86
CA GLU A 289 3.06 18.16 7.71
C GLU A 289 1.85 17.60 6.98
N LEU A 290 1.05 18.45 6.33
CA LEU A 290 -0.10 18.01 5.53
C LEU A 290 0.32 17.08 4.39
N THR A 291 1.43 17.39 3.73
CA THR A 291 1.98 16.56 2.65
C THR A 291 2.40 15.19 3.19
N GLU A 292 3.11 15.16 4.31
CA GLU A 292 3.54 13.91 4.94
C GLU A 292 2.35 13.04 5.36
N GLN A 293 1.33 13.62 5.99
CA GLN A 293 0.10 12.91 6.36
C GLN A 293 -0.65 12.38 5.11
N ALA A 294 -0.70 13.17 4.04
CA ALA A 294 -1.33 12.77 2.78
C ALA A 294 -0.58 11.63 2.09
N GLU A 295 0.75 11.71 2.08
CA GLU A 295 1.62 10.65 1.55
C GLU A 295 1.46 9.35 2.35
N ASP A 296 1.43 9.41 3.66
CA ASP A 296 1.24 8.24 4.54
C ASP A 296 -0.09 7.56 4.30
N GLY A 297 -1.16 8.35 4.18
CA GLY A 297 -2.47 7.85 3.82
C GLY A 297 -2.48 7.15 2.46
N ALA A 298 -1.86 7.76 1.45
CA ALA A 298 -1.77 7.21 0.10
C ALA A 298 -0.91 5.94 0.05
N ILE A 299 0.24 5.92 0.73
CA ILE A 299 1.13 4.75 0.80
C ILE A 299 0.43 3.54 1.43
N LYS A 300 -0.39 3.75 2.47
CA LYS A 300 -1.22 2.68 3.06
C LYS A 300 -2.20 2.09 2.06
N VAL A 301 -2.85 2.93 1.25
CA VAL A 301 -3.74 2.47 0.17
C VAL A 301 -2.96 1.70 -0.89
N PHE A 302 -1.80 2.21 -1.31
CA PHE A 302 -0.93 1.55 -2.29
C PHE A 302 -0.44 0.19 -1.80
N GLY A 303 -0.09 0.09 -0.52
CA GLY A 303 0.28 -1.16 0.12
C GLY A 303 -0.86 -2.19 0.03
N LYS A 304 -2.09 -1.81 0.36
CA LYS A 304 -3.26 -2.68 0.24
C LYS A 304 -3.51 -3.13 -1.20
N ASN A 305 -3.42 -2.22 -2.16
CA ASN A 305 -3.57 -2.55 -3.58
C ASN A 305 -2.47 -3.51 -4.06
N LEU A 306 -1.24 -3.31 -3.61
CA LEU A 306 -0.12 -4.19 -3.93
C LEU A 306 -0.31 -5.59 -3.34
N VAL A 307 -0.77 -5.71 -2.09
CA VAL A 307 -1.13 -7.00 -1.47
C VAL A 307 -2.12 -7.76 -2.35
N GLN A 308 -3.17 -7.11 -2.84
CA GLN A 308 -4.18 -7.75 -3.68
C GLN A 308 -3.60 -8.27 -5.00
N LEU A 309 -2.66 -7.54 -5.59
CA LEU A 309 -1.98 -7.99 -6.82
C LEU A 309 -1.06 -9.20 -6.56
N LEU A 310 -0.28 -9.15 -5.48
CA LEU A 310 0.68 -10.18 -5.13
C LEU A 310 0.01 -11.47 -4.64
N MET A 311 -1.11 -11.34 -3.95
CA MET A 311 -1.83 -12.47 -3.33
C MET A 311 -2.90 -13.07 -4.24
N GLN A 312 -2.94 -12.71 -5.52
CA GLN A 312 -3.82 -13.38 -6.48
C GLN A 312 -3.50 -14.87 -6.58
N PRO A 313 -4.53 -15.75 -6.65
CA PRO A 313 -4.32 -17.19 -6.77
C PRO A 313 -3.57 -17.54 -8.05
N PRO A 314 -2.53 -18.37 -7.98
CA PRO A 314 -1.81 -18.84 -9.15
C PRO A 314 -2.69 -19.77 -9.99
N ILE A 315 -2.57 -19.71 -11.32
CA ILE A 315 -3.19 -20.65 -12.26
C ILE A 315 -2.12 -21.63 -12.75
N ALA A 316 -1.79 -22.57 -11.90
CA ALA A 316 -0.76 -23.56 -12.20
C ALA A 316 -1.22 -24.65 -13.20
N GLY A 317 -0.25 -25.34 -13.84
CA GLY A 317 -0.51 -26.50 -14.66
C GLY A 317 -1.10 -26.22 -16.06
N GLN A 318 -1.09 -24.96 -16.51
CA GLN A 318 -1.58 -24.53 -17.81
C GLN A 318 -0.43 -24.14 -18.75
N THR A 319 -0.59 -24.44 -20.04
CA THR A 319 0.24 -23.82 -21.07
C THR A 319 -0.40 -22.49 -21.46
N VAL A 320 0.31 -21.41 -21.26
CA VAL A 320 -0.19 -20.05 -21.41
C VAL A 320 0.45 -19.36 -22.60
N LEU A 321 -0.36 -18.71 -23.42
CA LEU A 321 0.09 -17.78 -24.45
C LEU A 321 0.03 -16.38 -23.87
N GLY A 322 1.19 -15.78 -23.58
CA GLY A 322 1.30 -14.37 -23.22
C GLY A 322 1.20 -13.48 -24.45
N TRP A 323 0.42 -12.43 -24.35
CA TRP A 323 0.17 -11.48 -25.42
C TRP A 323 0.45 -10.06 -24.89
N ASP A 324 1.51 -9.45 -25.39
CA ASP A 324 1.86 -8.06 -25.16
C ASP A 324 1.31 -7.21 -26.31
N PRO A 325 0.19 -6.49 -26.10
CA PRO A 325 -0.49 -5.75 -27.17
C PRO A 325 0.31 -4.53 -27.60
N ALA A 326 0.33 -4.24 -28.89
CA ALA A 326 0.90 -3.00 -29.43
C ALA A 326 0.36 -2.69 -30.83
N PHE A 327 0.30 -1.39 -31.19
CA PHE A 327 -0.10 -0.98 -32.51
C PHE A 327 1.03 -1.11 -33.54
N ARG A 328 1.92 -0.13 -33.60
CA ARG A 328 2.92 0.03 -34.67
C ARG A 328 3.97 -1.09 -34.70
N THR A 329 4.44 -1.51 -33.56
CA THR A 329 5.54 -2.49 -33.43
C THR A 329 5.08 -3.94 -33.49
N GLY A 330 3.77 -4.20 -33.63
CA GLY A 330 3.17 -5.51 -33.60
C GLY A 330 3.04 -6.09 -32.19
N CYS A 331 2.07 -6.96 -31.98
CA CYS A 331 1.85 -7.68 -30.73
C CYS A 331 2.89 -8.80 -30.57
N LYS A 332 3.53 -8.87 -29.41
CA LYS A 332 4.52 -9.90 -29.09
C LYS A 332 3.83 -11.02 -28.35
N LEU A 333 4.12 -12.24 -28.79
CA LEU A 333 3.58 -13.45 -28.21
C LEU A 333 4.69 -14.29 -27.60
N ALA A 334 4.41 -14.92 -26.46
CA ALA A 334 5.28 -15.93 -25.86
C ALA A 334 4.44 -17.11 -25.37
N VAL A 335 4.79 -18.30 -25.77
CA VAL A 335 4.18 -19.54 -25.27
C VAL A 335 5.00 -20.04 -24.10
N VAL A 336 4.36 -20.23 -22.96
CA VAL A 336 5.00 -20.64 -21.71
C VAL A 336 4.38 -21.94 -21.24
N ASP A 337 5.21 -22.93 -20.95
CA ASP A 337 4.76 -24.24 -20.45
C ASP A 337 4.30 -24.16 -18.95
N PRO A 338 3.71 -25.22 -18.40
CA PRO A 338 3.26 -25.24 -17.01
C PRO A 338 4.36 -25.01 -15.95
N THR A 339 5.63 -25.08 -16.33
CA THR A 339 6.78 -24.83 -15.43
C THR A 339 7.32 -23.41 -15.53
N GLY A 340 6.75 -22.57 -16.37
CA GLY A 340 7.21 -21.21 -16.62
C GLY A 340 8.30 -21.10 -17.69
N LYS A 341 8.66 -22.19 -18.37
CA LYS A 341 9.65 -22.18 -19.45
C LYS A 341 9.04 -21.65 -20.74
N VAL A 342 9.72 -20.70 -21.39
CA VAL A 342 9.30 -20.21 -22.71
C VAL A 342 9.63 -21.24 -23.79
N LEU A 343 8.59 -21.63 -24.54
CA LEU A 343 8.68 -22.63 -25.61
C LEU A 343 8.87 -21.99 -26.98
N ASP A 344 8.19 -20.85 -27.23
CA ASP A 344 8.21 -20.18 -28.52
C ASP A 344 7.86 -18.69 -28.35
N THR A 345 8.34 -17.83 -29.24
CA THR A 345 8.01 -16.42 -29.31
C THR A 345 7.79 -15.98 -30.75
N VAL A 346 6.75 -15.18 -31.01
CA VAL A 346 6.37 -14.70 -32.33
C VAL A 346 5.84 -13.27 -32.24
N VAL A 347 6.03 -12.49 -33.31
CA VAL A 347 5.39 -11.17 -33.46
C VAL A 347 4.27 -11.26 -34.51
N ILE A 348 3.10 -10.73 -34.18
CA ILE A 348 1.95 -10.65 -35.08
C ILE A 348 1.46 -9.21 -35.21
N TYR A 349 0.72 -8.91 -36.27
CA TYR A 349 0.27 -7.57 -36.59
C TYR A 349 -1.26 -7.50 -36.80
N PRO A 350 -2.08 -7.88 -35.77
CA PRO A 350 -3.53 -7.91 -35.93
C PRO A 350 -4.18 -6.52 -35.87
N THR A 351 -3.44 -5.53 -35.38
CA THR A 351 -3.93 -4.17 -35.10
C THR A 351 -3.43 -3.15 -36.11
N ALA A 352 -4.05 -1.93 -36.10
CA ALA A 352 -3.61 -0.83 -36.96
C ALA A 352 -2.11 -0.48 -36.70
N PRO A 353 -1.37 -0.02 -37.69
CA PRO A 353 -1.81 0.27 -39.08
C PRO A 353 -1.81 -0.94 -40.03
N GLN A 354 -1.17 -2.06 -39.63
CA GLN A 354 -0.94 -3.19 -40.53
C GLN A 354 -2.20 -4.05 -40.78
N ASN A 355 -3.08 -4.21 -39.77
CA ASN A 355 -4.35 -4.91 -39.82
C ASN A 355 -4.28 -6.33 -40.45
N LYS A 356 -3.19 -7.10 -40.20
CA LYS A 356 -3.00 -8.44 -40.74
C LYS A 356 -3.74 -9.50 -39.87
N VAL A 357 -5.05 -9.35 -39.73
CA VAL A 357 -5.88 -10.16 -38.84
C VAL A 357 -5.83 -11.64 -39.20
N GLU A 358 -6.09 -12.01 -40.49
CA GLU A 358 -6.15 -13.39 -40.94
C GLU A 358 -4.79 -14.10 -40.87
N GLU A 359 -3.70 -13.40 -41.19
CA GLU A 359 -2.35 -13.92 -41.01
C GLU A 359 -2.07 -14.23 -39.54
N SER A 360 -2.44 -13.29 -38.64
CA SER A 360 -2.29 -13.40 -37.19
C SER A 360 -3.10 -14.59 -36.66
N LYS A 361 -4.36 -14.74 -37.05
CA LYS A 361 -5.20 -15.90 -36.66
C LYS A 361 -4.60 -17.22 -37.10
N ARG A 362 -4.00 -17.31 -38.30
CA ARG A 362 -3.32 -18.54 -38.74
C ARG A 362 -2.11 -18.91 -37.88
N ILE A 363 -1.30 -17.90 -37.51
CA ILE A 363 -0.15 -18.10 -36.62
C ILE A 363 -0.64 -18.55 -35.22
N LEU A 364 -1.64 -17.89 -34.66
CA LEU A 364 -2.23 -18.23 -33.38
C LEU A 364 -2.79 -19.66 -33.34
N LYS A 365 -3.56 -20.07 -34.33
CA LYS A 365 -4.07 -21.46 -34.46
C LYS A 365 -2.93 -22.47 -34.42
N LYS A 366 -1.88 -22.21 -35.21
CA LYS A 366 -0.69 -23.09 -35.25
C LYS A 366 0.01 -23.20 -33.90
N LEU A 367 0.17 -22.09 -33.16
CA LEU A 367 0.77 -22.08 -31.82
C LEU A 367 -0.11 -22.83 -30.82
N ILE A 368 -1.42 -22.58 -30.82
CA ILE A 368 -2.40 -23.23 -29.93
C ILE A 368 -2.41 -24.75 -30.14
N GLU A 369 -2.39 -25.19 -31.39
CA GLU A 369 -2.34 -26.63 -31.73
C GLU A 369 -1.01 -27.28 -31.38
N LYS A 370 0.11 -26.62 -31.77
CA LYS A 370 1.47 -27.17 -31.57
C LYS A 370 1.82 -27.35 -30.10
N TYR A 371 1.46 -26.38 -29.25
CA TYR A 371 1.85 -26.40 -27.85
C TYR A 371 0.71 -26.72 -26.88
N ASN A 372 -0.46 -27.07 -27.43
CA ASN A 372 -1.66 -27.35 -26.65
C ASN A 372 -2.00 -26.23 -25.67
N VAL A 373 -1.97 -24.98 -26.15
CA VAL A 373 -2.32 -23.81 -25.35
C VAL A 373 -3.76 -23.90 -24.88
N THR A 374 -3.99 -23.62 -23.60
CA THR A 374 -5.31 -23.69 -22.98
C THR A 374 -5.78 -22.34 -22.50
N LEU A 375 -4.86 -21.37 -22.36
CA LEU A 375 -5.15 -20.06 -21.77
C LEU A 375 -4.32 -18.98 -22.47
N ILE A 376 -4.96 -17.85 -22.76
CA ILE A 376 -4.33 -16.65 -23.32
C ILE A 376 -4.31 -15.58 -22.26
N SER A 377 -3.14 -15.07 -21.92
CA SER A 377 -2.92 -13.95 -20.99
C SER A 377 -2.62 -12.68 -21.79
N VAL A 378 -3.49 -11.68 -21.72
CA VAL A 378 -3.39 -10.46 -22.51
C VAL A 378 -3.07 -9.28 -21.59
N GLY A 379 -2.05 -8.51 -21.90
CA GLY A 379 -1.75 -7.25 -21.19
C GLY A 379 -2.88 -6.23 -21.35
N ASN A 380 -3.11 -5.43 -20.33
CA ASN A 380 -4.18 -4.41 -20.31
C ASN A 380 -3.76 -3.03 -20.82
N GLY A 381 -2.61 -2.93 -21.48
CA GLY A 381 -2.09 -1.66 -22.01
C GLY A 381 -2.62 -1.26 -23.38
N THR A 382 -1.77 -0.54 -24.10
CA THR A 382 -2.09 -0.01 -25.44
C THR A 382 -2.45 -1.14 -26.41
N ALA A 383 -3.51 -0.97 -27.21
CA ALA A 383 -4.03 -1.95 -28.18
C ALA A 383 -4.62 -3.26 -27.55
N SER A 384 -4.89 -3.25 -26.24
CA SER A 384 -5.49 -4.41 -25.55
C SER A 384 -6.89 -4.73 -26.09
N ARG A 385 -7.70 -3.72 -26.36
CA ARG A 385 -9.07 -3.86 -26.88
C ARG A 385 -9.12 -4.47 -28.27
N GLU A 386 -8.29 -3.96 -29.17
CA GLU A 386 -8.19 -4.45 -30.53
C GLU A 386 -7.68 -5.89 -30.54
N SER A 387 -6.74 -6.20 -29.67
CA SER A 387 -6.23 -7.56 -29.45
C SER A 387 -7.33 -8.48 -28.92
N GLU A 388 -8.11 -8.04 -27.96
CA GLU A 388 -9.23 -8.78 -27.37
C GLU A 388 -10.28 -9.15 -28.43
N THR A 389 -10.65 -8.21 -29.30
CA THR A 389 -11.58 -8.45 -30.40
C THR A 389 -11.08 -9.59 -31.30
N VAL A 390 -9.81 -9.55 -31.70
CA VAL A 390 -9.20 -10.60 -32.55
C VAL A 390 -9.16 -11.96 -31.83
N ILE A 391 -8.88 -11.96 -30.53
CA ILE A 391 -8.88 -13.18 -29.73
C ILE A 391 -10.27 -13.81 -29.69
N VAL A 392 -11.32 -13.02 -29.40
CA VAL A 392 -12.70 -13.52 -29.34
C VAL A 392 -13.17 -14.07 -30.68
N GLU A 393 -12.84 -13.41 -31.80
CA GLU A 393 -13.10 -13.94 -33.13
C GLU A 393 -12.37 -15.28 -33.33
N LEU A 394 -11.09 -15.36 -32.99
CA LEU A 394 -10.29 -16.58 -33.06
C LEU A 394 -10.92 -17.70 -32.25
N LEU A 395 -11.35 -17.43 -31.00
CA LEU A 395 -11.94 -18.43 -30.12
C LEU A 395 -13.21 -19.06 -30.68
N LYS A 396 -14.03 -18.29 -31.45
CA LYS A 396 -15.21 -18.80 -32.15
C LYS A 396 -14.85 -19.77 -33.29
N GLU A 397 -13.65 -19.67 -33.88
CA GLU A 397 -13.16 -20.50 -34.97
C GLU A 397 -12.42 -21.76 -34.48
N LEU A 398 -12.09 -21.85 -33.17
CA LEU A 398 -11.35 -22.97 -32.60
C LEU A 398 -12.27 -24.13 -32.22
N ASN A 399 -11.83 -25.34 -32.51
CA ASN A 399 -12.50 -26.56 -32.05
C ASN A 399 -12.10 -27.04 -30.66
N LYS A 400 -11.19 -26.30 -30.00
CA LYS A 400 -10.70 -26.58 -28.64
C LYS A 400 -11.17 -25.52 -27.66
N PRO A 401 -11.48 -25.88 -26.42
CA PRO A 401 -11.81 -24.91 -25.39
C PRO A 401 -10.53 -24.16 -24.97
N VAL A 402 -10.35 -22.93 -25.44
CA VAL A 402 -9.31 -22.00 -25.03
C VAL A 402 -10.02 -20.82 -24.37
N GLN A 403 -9.50 -20.35 -23.27
CA GLN A 403 -10.01 -19.18 -22.55
C GLN A 403 -8.99 -18.06 -22.59
N TYR A 404 -9.41 -16.83 -22.31
CA TYR A 404 -8.49 -15.72 -22.16
C TYR A 404 -8.77 -14.92 -20.88
N VAL A 405 -7.79 -14.15 -20.47
CA VAL A 405 -7.90 -13.22 -19.34
C VAL A 405 -7.06 -11.98 -19.60
N ILE A 406 -7.58 -10.82 -19.23
CA ILE A 406 -6.83 -9.58 -19.23
C ILE A 406 -6.04 -9.50 -17.94
N VAL A 407 -4.72 -9.29 -18.06
CA VAL A 407 -3.78 -9.25 -16.94
C VAL A 407 -3.20 -7.85 -16.82
N ASN A 408 -3.06 -7.39 -15.58
CA ASN A 408 -2.38 -6.12 -15.33
C ASN A 408 -0.90 -6.24 -15.74
N GLU A 409 -0.48 -5.44 -16.72
CA GLU A 409 0.90 -5.42 -17.23
C GLU A 409 1.81 -4.39 -16.53
N ALA A 410 1.31 -3.71 -15.49
CA ALA A 410 2.10 -2.70 -14.78
C ALA A 410 3.51 -3.22 -14.42
N GLY A 411 4.53 -2.41 -14.70
CA GLY A 411 5.92 -2.77 -14.49
C GLY A 411 6.52 -3.81 -15.46
N ALA A 412 5.74 -4.41 -16.39
CA ALA A 412 6.30 -5.38 -17.35
C ALA A 412 7.35 -4.75 -18.26
N SER A 413 7.16 -3.51 -18.66
CA SER A 413 8.13 -2.74 -19.44
C SER A 413 9.42 -2.46 -18.65
N VAL A 414 9.31 -2.19 -17.36
CA VAL A 414 10.48 -1.98 -16.48
C VAL A 414 11.26 -3.28 -16.31
N TYR A 415 10.56 -4.38 -16.04
CA TYR A 415 11.19 -5.70 -15.98
C TYR A 415 11.91 -6.06 -17.28
N SER A 416 11.21 -5.96 -18.42
CA SER A 416 11.75 -6.40 -19.72
C SER A 416 13.01 -5.63 -20.17
N ALA A 417 13.16 -4.38 -19.72
CA ALA A 417 14.35 -3.56 -19.95
C ALA A 417 15.45 -3.74 -18.87
N SER A 418 15.18 -4.50 -17.80
CA SER A 418 16.11 -4.66 -16.69
C SER A 418 17.29 -5.59 -17.03
N LYS A 419 18.37 -5.44 -16.24
CA LYS A 419 19.52 -6.35 -16.30
C LYS A 419 19.09 -7.79 -15.96
N LEU A 420 18.20 -7.97 -15.00
CA LEU A 420 17.67 -9.28 -14.61
C LEU A 420 17.00 -9.98 -15.79
N ALA A 421 16.12 -9.29 -16.51
CA ALA A 421 15.46 -9.87 -17.68
C ALA A 421 16.43 -10.18 -18.82
N THR A 422 17.50 -9.40 -18.94
CA THR A 422 18.57 -9.64 -19.91
C THR A 422 19.38 -10.89 -19.55
N GLU A 423 19.67 -11.10 -18.28
CA GLU A 423 20.34 -12.31 -17.78
C GLU A 423 19.43 -13.55 -17.92
N GLU A 424 18.13 -13.42 -17.66
CA GLU A 424 17.15 -14.49 -17.78
C GLU A 424 16.87 -14.88 -19.25
N PHE A 425 16.84 -13.89 -20.14
CA PHE A 425 16.56 -14.06 -21.57
C PHE A 425 17.53 -13.29 -22.45
N PRO A 426 18.80 -13.74 -22.56
CA PRO A 426 19.83 -13.00 -23.28
C PRO A 426 19.56 -12.86 -24.79
N ASN A 427 18.80 -13.79 -25.36
CA ASN A 427 18.51 -13.83 -26.80
C ASN A 427 17.14 -13.21 -27.17
N PHE A 428 16.37 -12.68 -26.19
CA PHE A 428 15.06 -12.11 -26.44
C PHE A 428 15.16 -10.58 -26.48
N ASP A 429 14.34 -9.98 -27.32
CA ASP A 429 14.12 -8.52 -27.26
C ASP A 429 13.21 -8.14 -26.08
N VAL A 430 13.08 -6.83 -25.84
CA VAL A 430 12.29 -6.28 -24.73
C VAL A 430 10.82 -6.71 -24.81
N GLY A 431 10.22 -6.76 -26.02
CA GLY A 431 8.83 -7.15 -26.20
C GLY A 431 8.60 -8.65 -25.95
N GLN A 432 9.53 -9.51 -26.38
CA GLN A 432 9.46 -10.96 -26.11
C GLN A 432 9.56 -11.26 -24.60
N ARG A 433 10.43 -10.52 -23.89
CA ARG A 433 10.54 -10.61 -22.42
C ARG A 433 9.26 -10.14 -21.72
N SER A 434 8.64 -9.06 -22.23
CA SER A 434 7.36 -8.56 -21.72
C SER A 434 6.25 -9.60 -21.91
N ALA A 435 6.10 -10.18 -23.09
CA ALA A 435 5.10 -11.21 -23.36
C ALA A 435 5.29 -12.47 -22.48
N ALA A 436 6.54 -12.89 -22.25
CA ALA A 436 6.86 -13.98 -21.33
C ALA A 436 6.46 -13.64 -19.88
N SER A 437 6.72 -12.42 -19.44
CA SER A 437 6.32 -11.94 -18.10
C SER A 437 4.80 -11.91 -17.95
N ILE A 438 4.05 -11.42 -18.95
CA ILE A 438 2.58 -11.40 -18.95
C ILE A 438 2.01 -12.82 -18.82
N ALA A 439 2.60 -13.82 -19.50
CA ALA A 439 2.18 -15.21 -19.35
C ALA A 439 2.44 -15.76 -17.94
N ARG A 440 3.64 -15.52 -17.40
CA ARG A 440 4.08 -16.04 -16.10
C ARG A 440 3.34 -15.38 -14.94
N ARG A 441 2.93 -14.12 -15.05
CA ARG A 441 2.10 -13.45 -14.04
C ARG A 441 0.78 -14.17 -13.79
N LEU A 442 0.24 -14.82 -14.81
CA LEU A 442 -0.97 -15.60 -14.65
C LEU A 442 -0.69 -16.94 -13.96
N GLN A 443 0.47 -17.53 -14.23
CA GLN A 443 0.87 -18.80 -13.61
C GLN A 443 1.20 -18.63 -12.14
N ASP A 444 2.01 -17.62 -11.77
CA ASP A 444 2.29 -17.22 -10.40
C ASP A 444 2.59 -15.71 -10.33
N PRO A 445 1.58 -14.89 -9.94
CA PRO A 445 1.72 -13.44 -9.84
C PRO A 445 2.85 -13.01 -8.90
N LEU A 446 2.94 -13.61 -7.72
CA LEU A 446 3.95 -13.27 -6.72
C LEU A 446 5.36 -13.52 -7.24
N ALA A 447 5.61 -14.73 -7.77
CA ALA A 447 6.93 -15.11 -8.26
C ALA A 447 7.45 -14.24 -9.42
N GLU A 448 6.53 -13.66 -10.20
CA GLU A 448 6.89 -12.80 -11.32
C GLU A 448 7.00 -11.31 -10.88
N LEU A 449 6.06 -10.82 -10.08
CA LEU A 449 6.02 -9.42 -9.66
C LEU A 449 7.19 -9.03 -8.74
N VAL A 450 7.73 -9.93 -7.94
CA VAL A 450 8.92 -9.68 -7.11
C VAL A 450 10.18 -9.35 -7.91
N LYS A 451 10.19 -9.62 -9.23
CA LYS A 451 11.30 -9.26 -10.12
C LYS A 451 11.30 -7.76 -10.48
N ILE A 452 10.25 -7.05 -10.12
CA ILE A 452 10.02 -5.64 -10.44
C ILE A 452 10.18 -4.82 -9.16
N ASP A 453 10.84 -3.67 -9.25
CA ASP A 453 10.83 -2.71 -8.13
C ASP A 453 9.36 -2.36 -7.81
N PRO A 454 8.90 -2.55 -6.57
CA PRO A 454 7.52 -2.32 -6.19
C PRO A 454 7.00 -0.91 -6.53
N LYS A 455 7.87 0.10 -6.52
CA LYS A 455 7.55 1.47 -6.97
C LYS A 455 7.14 1.55 -8.43
N SER A 456 7.59 0.62 -9.26
CA SER A 456 7.28 0.58 -10.69
C SER A 456 5.99 -0.15 -11.00
N ILE A 457 5.36 -0.75 -10.01
CA ILE A 457 4.02 -1.33 -10.13
C ILE A 457 3.02 -0.21 -9.86
N GLY A 458 2.20 0.15 -10.85
CA GLY A 458 1.18 1.18 -10.70
C GLY A 458 0.05 0.72 -9.77
N VAL A 459 0.02 1.20 -8.54
CA VAL A 459 -0.95 0.83 -7.51
C VAL A 459 -1.76 2.02 -6.97
N GLY A 460 -1.51 3.24 -7.48
CA GLY A 460 -2.27 4.41 -7.07
C GLY A 460 -1.89 5.71 -7.77
N GLN A 461 -2.73 6.74 -7.57
CA GLN A 461 -2.49 8.08 -8.08
C GLN A 461 -1.38 8.77 -7.28
N TYR A 462 -0.70 9.73 -7.90
CA TYR A 462 0.38 10.53 -7.28
C TYR A 462 1.59 9.72 -6.79
N GLN A 463 1.71 8.44 -7.17
CA GLN A 463 2.79 7.56 -6.72
C GLN A 463 4.18 8.11 -7.04
N HIS A 464 4.32 8.87 -8.14
CA HIS A 464 5.59 9.47 -8.57
C HIS A 464 5.89 10.83 -7.93
N ASP A 465 4.90 11.45 -7.28
CA ASP A 465 5.00 12.81 -6.72
C ASP A 465 5.43 12.83 -5.25
N MET A 466 5.37 11.67 -4.58
CA MET A 466 5.64 11.55 -3.14
C MET A 466 7.09 11.18 -2.82
N ASN A 467 7.42 11.14 -1.54
CA ASN A 467 8.73 10.72 -1.06
C ASN A 467 9.07 9.29 -1.50
N GLN A 468 9.93 9.17 -2.51
CA GLN A 468 10.30 7.90 -3.15
C GLN A 468 11.04 6.94 -2.22
N LYS A 469 11.75 7.44 -1.21
CA LYS A 469 12.42 6.58 -0.22
C LYS A 469 11.39 5.91 0.69
N LYS A 470 10.49 6.70 1.27
CA LYS A 470 9.41 6.23 2.14
C LYS A 470 8.49 5.25 1.41
N LEU A 471 8.11 5.59 0.16
CA LEU A 471 7.33 4.70 -0.71
C LEU A 471 8.05 3.37 -0.96
N SER A 472 9.34 3.40 -1.30
CA SER A 472 10.13 2.20 -1.57
C SER A 472 10.22 1.29 -0.35
N GLU A 473 10.49 1.85 0.83
CA GLU A 473 10.58 1.10 2.08
C GLU A 473 9.23 0.44 2.43
N ALA A 474 8.14 1.19 2.36
CA ALA A 474 6.80 0.69 2.65
C ALA A 474 6.37 -0.42 1.68
N LEU A 475 6.49 -0.21 0.37
CA LEU A 475 6.09 -1.21 -0.61
C LEU A 475 7.00 -2.45 -0.60
N SER A 476 8.29 -2.31 -0.33
CA SER A 476 9.20 -3.44 -0.13
C SER A 476 8.80 -4.27 1.07
N GLY A 477 8.39 -3.63 2.17
CA GLY A 477 7.83 -4.30 3.34
C GLY A 477 6.58 -5.11 3.02
N VAL A 478 5.68 -4.57 2.18
CA VAL A 478 4.49 -5.30 1.71
C VAL A 478 4.87 -6.55 0.91
N VAL A 479 5.84 -6.46 0.01
CA VAL A 479 6.32 -7.63 -0.75
C VAL A 479 6.92 -8.67 0.19
N GLU A 480 7.75 -8.25 1.14
CA GLU A 480 8.35 -9.11 2.17
C GLU A 480 7.27 -9.87 2.95
N ASP A 481 6.23 -9.18 3.42
CA ASP A 481 5.13 -9.80 4.16
C ASP A 481 4.37 -10.82 3.30
N CYS A 482 4.06 -10.49 2.05
CA CYS A 482 3.40 -11.41 1.12
C CYS A 482 4.23 -12.67 0.86
N VAL A 483 5.53 -12.52 0.60
CA VAL A 483 6.45 -13.63 0.33
C VAL A 483 6.56 -14.55 1.56
N ASN A 484 6.77 -13.99 2.74
CA ASN A 484 6.90 -14.77 3.97
C ASN A 484 5.57 -15.41 4.42
N ARG A 485 4.44 -14.77 4.13
CA ARG A 485 3.10 -15.32 4.38
C ARG A 485 2.79 -16.51 3.49
N VAL A 486 3.14 -16.45 2.21
CA VAL A 486 2.96 -17.55 1.25
C VAL A 486 3.96 -18.68 1.51
N GLY A 487 5.19 -18.32 1.86
CA GLY A 487 6.32 -19.26 1.92
C GLY A 487 6.89 -19.58 0.54
N VAL A 488 8.13 -19.96 0.49
CA VAL A 488 8.90 -20.08 -0.75
C VAL A 488 9.47 -21.48 -0.91
N ASP A 489 9.27 -22.11 -2.08
CA ASP A 489 9.92 -23.40 -2.38
C ASP A 489 11.40 -23.17 -2.69
N LEU A 490 12.26 -23.76 -1.87
CA LEU A 490 13.72 -23.60 -1.91
C LEU A 490 14.33 -24.09 -3.23
N ASN A 491 13.71 -25.11 -3.83
CA ASN A 491 14.24 -25.78 -5.02
C ASN A 491 13.83 -25.12 -6.33
N THR A 492 12.79 -24.28 -6.32
CA THR A 492 12.26 -23.65 -7.55
C THR A 492 12.37 -22.13 -7.55
N ALA A 493 12.51 -21.52 -6.37
CA ALA A 493 12.52 -20.06 -6.22
C ALA A 493 13.66 -19.38 -6.98
N SER A 494 13.36 -18.24 -7.57
CA SER A 494 14.35 -17.34 -8.15
C SER A 494 15.10 -16.55 -7.08
N ALA A 495 16.29 -16.05 -7.40
CA ALA A 495 17.05 -15.21 -6.48
C ALA A 495 16.28 -13.95 -6.03
N PRO A 496 15.56 -13.20 -6.90
CA PRO A 496 14.70 -12.10 -6.48
C PRO A 496 13.61 -12.50 -5.49
N LEU A 497 12.99 -13.67 -5.65
CA LEU A 497 11.97 -14.14 -4.69
C LEU A 497 12.60 -14.49 -3.34
N LEU A 498 13.75 -15.14 -3.34
CA LEU A 498 14.49 -15.49 -2.13
C LEU A 498 14.98 -14.24 -1.36
N GLU A 499 15.28 -13.15 -2.05
CA GLU A 499 15.75 -11.90 -1.43
C GLU A 499 14.71 -11.28 -0.49
N TYR A 500 13.42 -11.55 -0.69
CA TYR A 500 12.33 -11.11 0.19
C TYR A 500 12.01 -12.08 1.33
N VAL A 501 12.70 -13.21 1.42
CA VAL A 501 12.54 -14.11 2.56
C VAL A 501 13.30 -13.54 3.75
N SER A 502 12.64 -13.55 4.90
CA SER A 502 13.21 -13.09 6.18
C SER A 502 14.64 -13.63 6.38
N GLY A 503 15.58 -12.75 6.71
CA GLY A 503 16.98 -13.10 6.96
C GLY A 503 17.84 -13.42 5.72
N ILE A 504 17.29 -13.33 4.51
CA ILE A 504 18.03 -13.61 3.27
C ILE A 504 18.39 -12.29 2.57
N SER A 505 19.67 -11.99 2.53
CA SER A 505 20.18 -10.86 1.74
C SER A 505 20.41 -11.26 0.27
N LYS A 506 20.51 -10.26 -0.60
CA LYS A 506 20.78 -10.46 -2.04
C LYS A 506 21.97 -11.36 -2.36
N PRO A 507 23.14 -11.27 -1.67
CA PRO A 507 24.24 -12.21 -1.86
C PRO A 507 23.88 -13.63 -1.43
N ILE A 508 23.14 -13.79 -0.33
CA ILE A 508 22.71 -15.10 0.16
C ILE A 508 21.72 -15.74 -0.83
N ALA A 509 20.75 -14.99 -1.35
CA ALA A 509 19.81 -15.47 -2.35
C ALA A 509 20.53 -16.03 -3.60
N LYS A 510 21.53 -15.32 -4.10
CA LYS A 510 22.37 -15.80 -5.23
C LYS A 510 23.16 -17.05 -4.87
N ASN A 511 23.72 -17.13 -3.67
CA ASN A 511 24.49 -18.29 -3.21
C ASN A 511 23.58 -19.53 -3.04
N ILE A 512 22.32 -19.35 -2.63
CA ILE A 512 21.34 -20.46 -2.56
C ILE A 512 21.10 -21.04 -3.96
N VAL A 513 20.88 -20.18 -4.95
CA VAL A 513 20.66 -20.61 -6.33
C VAL A 513 21.92 -21.32 -6.87
N ALA A 514 23.11 -20.73 -6.69
CA ALA A 514 24.37 -21.32 -7.12
C ALA A 514 24.61 -22.69 -6.44
N TYR A 515 24.39 -22.80 -5.14
CA TYR A 515 24.51 -24.05 -4.41
C TYR A 515 23.62 -25.15 -4.99
N ARG A 516 22.36 -24.79 -5.32
CA ARG A 516 21.38 -25.70 -5.93
C ARG A 516 21.81 -26.17 -7.33
N GLU A 517 22.41 -25.28 -8.11
CA GLU A 517 22.91 -25.60 -9.47
C GLU A 517 24.14 -26.51 -9.41
N GLU A 518 25.02 -26.35 -8.44
CA GLU A 518 26.25 -27.10 -8.26
C GLU A 518 26.03 -28.47 -7.59
N ASN A 519 25.18 -28.51 -6.54
CA ASN A 519 25.03 -29.66 -5.64
C ASN A 519 23.70 -30.43 -5.86
N GLY A 520 22.83 -29.93 -6.74
CA GLY A 520 21.50 -30.47 -6.93
C GLY A 520 20.48 -29.92 -5.92
N ARG A 521 19.30 -30.54 -5.88
CA ARG A 521 18.17 -30.09 -5.07
C ARG A 521 18.46 -30.25 -3.59
N PHE A 522 18.06 -29.29 -2.78
CA PHE A 522 18.03 -29.39 -1.32
C PHE A 522 17.08 -30.52 -0.89
N GLN A 523 17.55 -31.39 -0.01
CA GLN A 523 16.79 -32.49 0.57
C GLN A 523 16.27 -32.15 1.97
N THR A 524 16.96 -31.25 2.70
CA THR A 524 16.61 -30.80 4.02
C THR A 524 16.89 -29.31 4.20
N ARG A 525 16.13 -28.65 5.06
CA ARG A 525 16.39 -27.26 5.46
C ARG A 525 17.77 -27.06 6.08
N LYS A 526 18.28 -28.07 6.80
CA LYS A 526 19.63 -28.03 7.42
C LYS A 526 20.76 -27.84 6.40
N GLU A 527 20.56 -28.23 5.14
CA GLU A 527 21.56 -28.02 4.08
C GLU A 527 21.79 -26.54 3.76
N LEU A 528 20.87 -25.64 4.13
CA LEU A 528 21.06 -24.20 4.01
C LEU A 528 22.31 -23.71 4.78
N LEU A 529 22.68 -24.37 5.89
CA LEU A 529 23.89 -24.05 6.62
C LEU A 529 25.19 -24.29 5.86
N LYS A 530 25.11 -25.03 4.73
CA LYS A 530 26.25 -25.24 3.83
C LYS A 530 26.38 -24.15 2.78
N VAL A 531 25.37 -23.28 2.65
CA VAL A 531 25.36 -22.18 1.69
C VAL A 531 26.30 -21.07 2.16
N ALA A 532 27.16 -20.60 1.26
CA ALA A 532 28.10 -19.53 1.57
C ALA A 532 27.39 -18.25 2.07
N LYS A 533 27.91 -17.66 3.16
CA LYS A 533 27.38 -16.46 3.85
C LYS A 533 26.04 -16.66 4.59
N LEU A 534 25.46 -17.84 4.58
CA LEU A 534 24.26 -18.14 5.35
C LEU A 534 24.67 -18.72 6.73
N GLY A 535 24.80 -17.86 7.72
CA GLY A 535 25.15 -18.25 9.08
C GLY A 535 23.95 -18.71 9.91
N PRO A 536 24.20 -19.19 11.17
CA PRO A 536 23.13 -19.69 12.05
C PRO A 536 21.99 -18.68 12.27
N LYS A 537 22.28 -17.39 12.43
CA LYS A 537 21.27 -16.34 12.62
C LYS A 537 20.37 -16.19 11.38
N ALA A 538 20.96 -16.17 10.18
CA ALA A 538 20.19 -16.13 8.95
C ALA A 538 19.36 -17.39 8.74
N TYR A 539 19.90 -18.56 9.10
CA TYR A 539 19.16 -19.82 9.07
C TYR A 539 17.94 -19.78 9.98
N GLU A 540 18.11 -19.35 11.24
CA GLU A 540 17.02 -19.17 12.19
C GLU A 540 15.92 -18.27 11.60
N GLN A 541 16.28 -17.16 10.97
CA GLN A 541 15.31 -16.21 10.41
C GLN A 541 14.57 -16.74 9.18
N CYS A 542 15.22 -17.54 8.31
CA CYS A 542 14.65 -17.94 7.03
C CYS A 542 14.04 -19.33 6.99
N ALA A 543 14.52 -20.27 7.82
CA ALA A 543 14.21 -21.70 7.67
C ALA A 543 12.72 -22.03 7.69
N GLY A 544 11.92 -21.34 8.52
CA GLY A 544 10.49 -21.58 8.61
C GLY A 544 9.69 -21.09 7.40
N PHE A 545 10.23 -20.14 6.62
CA PHE A 545 9.59 -19.59 5.42
C PHE A 545 9.99 -20.31 4.14
N LEU A 546 11.06 -21.11 4.18
CA LEU A 546 11.53 -21.90 3.04
C LEU A 546 10.97 -23.30 3.12
N ARG A 547 10.36 -23.78 2.03
CA ARG A 547 9.73 -25.10 1.94
C ARG A 547 10.50 -26.02 1.01
N ILE A 548 10.49 -27.34 1.31
CA ILE A 548 11.02 -28.40 0.47
C ILE A 548 9.94 -29.46 0.32
N ASN A 549 9.21 -29.45 -0.77
CA ASN A 549 8.04 -30.32 -0.97
C ASN A 549 8.41 -31.79 -1.14
N ASP A 550 9.56 -32.09 -1.77
CA ASP A 550 10.01 -33.45 -2.08
C ASP A 550 11.24 -33.84 -1.22
N GLY A 551 11.39 -33.24 -0.05
CA GLY A 551 12.50 -33.47 0.87
C GLY A 551 12.42 -34.80 1.66
N THR A 552 13.50 -35.11 2.39
CA THR A 552 13.56 -36.30 3.23
C THR A 552 12.70 -36.15 4.49
N ASN A 553 12.66 -34.94 5.09
CA ASN A 553 11.81 -34.66 6.24
C ASN A 553 10.47 -34.03 5.78
N PRO A 554 9.32 -34.67 6.05
CA PRO A 554 8.01 -34.13 5.66
C PRO A 554 7.68 -32.77 6.30
N LEU A 555 8.24 -32.47 7.48
CA LEU A 555 8.05 -31.17 8.14
C LEU A 555 8.71 -30.01 7.36
N ASP A 556 9.73 -30.28 6.54
CA ASP A 556 10.36 -29.26 5.70
C ASP A 556 9.42 -28.71 4.61
N ALA A 557 8.33 -29.40 4.30
CA ALA A 557 7.30 -28.94 3.38
C ALA A 557 6.22 -28.07 4.08
N THR A 558 6.27 -27.94 5.40
CA THR A 558 5.32 -27.18 6.20
C THR A 558 5.88 -25.83 6.61
N SER A 559 5.09 -24.96 7.21
CA SER A 559 5.56 -23.71 7.81
C SER A 559 5.95 -23.86 9.29
N VAL A 560 6.04 -25.08 9.79
CA VAL A 560 6.58 -25.35 11.13
C VAL A 560 8.07 -25.00 11.17
N HIS A 561 8.47 -24.22 12.16
CA HIS A 561 9.88 -23.83 12.30
C HIS A 561 10.73 -25.04 12.78
N PRO A 562 11.98 -25.18 12.32
CA PRO A 562 12.85 -26.29 12.76
C PRO A 562 13.03 -26.42 14.27
N GLU A 563 12.98 -25.32 15.02
CA GLU A 563 13.00 -25.31 16.49
C GLU A 563 11.84 -26.10 17.12
N SER A 564 10.72 -26.16 16.42
CA SER A 564 9.49 -26.81 16.90
C SER A 564 9.28 -28.23 16.34
N TYR A 565 10.23 -28.78 15.60
CA TYR A 565 10.09 -30.11 15.00
C TYR A 565 9.92 -31.22 16.07
N GLU A 566 10.70 -31.18 17.12
CA GLU A 566 10.59 -32.16 18.21
C GLU A 566 9.19 -32.11 18.85
N ALA A 567 8.64 -30.93 19.08
CA ALA A 567 7.30 -30.76 19.62
C ALA A 567 6.22 -31.28 18.64
N ALA A 568 6.36 -31.01 17.34
CA ALA A 568 5.45 -31.51 16.31
C ALA A 568 5.50 -33.05 16.19
N GLU A 569 6.67 -33.66 16.25
CA GLU A 569 6.85 -35.11 16.20
C GLU A 569 6.27 -35.79 17.44
N LYS A 570 6.48 -35.24 18.64
CA LYS A 570 5.86 -35.71 19.89
C LYS A 570 4.33 -35.59 19.84
N LEU A 571 3.81 -34.48 19.30
CA LEU A 571 2.36 -34.28 19.11
C LEU A 571 1.79 -35.36 18.19
N LEU A 572 2.38 -35.60 17.02
CA LEU A 572 1.96 -36.63 16.09
C LEU A 572 1.97 -38.03 16.74
N SER A 573 3.08 -38.38 17.39
CA SER A 573 3.23 -39.69 18.08
C SER A 573 2.17 -39.91 19.15
N ARG A 574 1.83 -38.87 19.92
CA ARG A 574 0.79 -38.94 20.95
C ARG A 574 -0.60 -39.17 20.38
N LEU A 575 -0.87 -38.61 19.16
CA LEU A 575 -2.14 -38.80 18.48
C LEU A 575 -2.18 -40.07 17.61
N GLY A 576 -1.13 -40.89 17.62
CA GLY A 576 -1.03 -42.11 16.84
C GLY A 576 -0.65 -41.93 15.38
N TYR A 577 -0.11 -40.78 15.04
CA TYR A 577 0.36 -40.45 13.70
C TYR A 577 1.89 -40.40 13.60
N THR A 578 2.39 -40.42 12.38
CA THR A 578 3.82 -40.31 12.07
C THR A 578 4.05 -39.18 11.08
N THR A 579 5.30 -38.74 10.92
CA THR A 579 5.64 -37.72 9.90
C THR A 579 5.37 -38.22 8.47
N ALA A 580 5.32 -39.56 8.25
CA ALA A 580 4.94 -40.12 6.94
C ALA A 580 3.46 -39.83 6.56
N ASP A 581 2.59 -39.64 7.53
CA ASP A 581 1.19 -39.33 7.28
C ASP A 581 1.01 -37.91 6.72
N ILE A 582 1.92 -36.98 7.03
CA ILE A 582 1.98 -35.64 6.38
C ILE A 582 2.16 -35.79 4.87
N LYS A 583 3.06 -36.69 4.41
CA LYS A 583 3.27 -36.93 2.96
C LYS A 583 2.03 -37.50 2.29
N LYS A 584 1.27 -38.37 2.99
CA LYS A 584 0.02 -38.92 2.44
C LYS A 584 -1.01 -37.81 2.21
N VAL A 585 -1.21 -36.93 3.21
CA VAL A 585 -2.14 -35.82 3.11
C VAL A 585 -1.73 -34.85 1.97
N GLN A 586 -0.46 -34.54 1.84
CA GLN A 586 0.05 -33.70 0.75
C GLN A 586 -0.19 -34.33 -0.62
N ALA A 587 0.05 -35.65 -0.77
CA ALA A 587 -0.19 -36.37 -2.02
C ALA A 587 -1.68 -36.40 -2.39
N GLU A 588 -2.57 -36.52 -1.40
CA GLU A 588 -4.02 -36.49 -1.61
C GLU A 588 -4.52 -35.10 -1.97
N GLN A 589 -4.04 -34.05 -1.31
CA GLN A 589 -4.35 -32.67 -1.66
C GLN A 589 -3.92 -32.33 -3.08
N LYS A 590 -2.73 -32.76 -3.52
CA LYS A 590 -2.25 -32.58 -4.88
C LYS A 590 -3.14 -33.29 -5.91
N LYS A 591 -3.56 -34.54 -5.62
CA LYS A 591 -4.51 -35.29 -6.47
C LYS A 591 -5.89 -34.61 -6.53
N LEU A 592 -6.35 -34.03 -5.44
CA LEU A 592 -7.63 -33.32 -5.39
C LEU A 592 -7.56 -32.03 -6.21
N GLN A 593 -6.48 -31.27 -6.13
CA GLN A 593 -6.23 -30.07 -6.95
C GLN A 593 -6.18 -30.41 -8.44
N GLU A 594 -5.52 -31.51 -8.82
CA GLU A 594 -5.49 -31.97 -10.20
C GLU A 594 -6.88 -32.41 -10.70
N ARG A 595 -7.69 -33.02 -9.83
CA ARG A 595 -9.07 -33.44 -10.15
C ARG A 595 -10.01 -32.25 -10.28
N THR A 596 -9.92 -31.26 -9.39
CA THR A 596 -10.73 -30.03 -9.48
C THR A 596 -10.32 -29.19 -10.68
N GLY A 597 -9.05 -29.12 -11.04
CA GLY A 597 -8.56 -28.54 -12.29
C GLY A 597 -9.09 -29.25 -13.55
N ARG A 598 -9.30 -30.58 -13.50
CA ARG A 598 -9.93 -31.36 -14.57
C ARG A 598 -11.47 -31.24 -14.57
N ALA A 599 -12.11 -31.18 -13.43
CA ALA A 599 -13.59 -31.06 -13.32
C ALA A 599 -14.09 -29.67 -13.72
N ALA A 600 -13.29 -28.63 -13.51
CA ALA A 600 -13.57 -27.29 -14.06
C ALA A 600 -13.58 -27.31 -15.60
N LYS A 601 -12.75 -28.17 -16.22
CA LYS A 601 -12.75 -28.38 -17.69
C LYS A 601 -14.02 -29.05 -18.23
N THR A 602 -14.83 -29.71 -17.40
CA THR A 602 -16.03 -30.45 -17.83
C THR A 602 -17.34 -29.79 -17.47
N LYS A 603 -17.36 -28.78 -16.58
CA LYS A 603 -18.58 -28.06 -16.18
C LYS A 603 -18.91 -26.81 -16.99
N ASP A 604 -17.93 -26.28 -17.74
CA ASP A 604 -18.12 -25.16 -18.67
C ASP A 604 -18.35 -25.59 -20.13
N ALA A 605 -19.06 -26.70 -20.34
CA ALA A 605 -19.66 -26.96 -21.65
C ALA A 605 -20.76 -25.93 -21.90
N PRO A 606 -20.82 -25.30 -23.09
CA PRO A 606 -21.76 -24.23 -23.36
C PRO A 606 -23.17 -24.73 -23.08
N VAL A 607 -23.90 -23.99 -22.24
CA VAL A 607 -25.34 -24.16 -22.09
C VAL A 607 -25.94 -23.85 -23.46
N ARG A 608 -26.11 -24.89 -24.27
CA ARG A 608 -26.96 -24.79 -25.45
C ARG A 608 -28.31 -24.35 -24.97
N ASN A 609 -28.76 -23.22 -25.47
CA ASN A 609 -30.12 -22.72 -25.34
C ASN A 609 -31.13 -23.86 -25.50
N ARG A 610 -31.60 -24.40 -24.40
CA ARG A 610 -32.85 -25.17 -24.32
C ARG A 610 -33.99 -24.21 -23.99
N GLU A 611 -34.15 -23.21 -24.81
CA GLU A 611 -35.45 -22.60 -25.02
C GLU A 611 -36.24 -23.52 -25.96
N LYS A 612 -36.86 -24.52 -25.44
CA LYS A 612 -38.06 -25.21 -25.93
C LYS A 612 -38.29 -26.41 -25.00
N GLU A 613 -39.45 -26.43 -24.38
CA GLU A 613 -40.01 -27.50 -23.57
C GLU A 613 -39.74 -27.53 -22.07
N ASN A 614 -40.17 -26.49 -21.39
CA ASN A 614 -40.76 -26.64 -20.04
C ASN A 614 -42.24 -26.26 -20.11
N ARG A 615 -43.03 -27.13 -20.73
CA ARG A 615 -44.47 -27.19 -20.45
C ARG A 615 -44.62 -27.70 -19.01
N LEU A 616 -44.92 -26.80 -18.10
CA LEU A 616 -45.30 -27.12 -16.74
C LEU A 616 -46.49 -28.04 -16.75
N ARG A 617 -46.29 -29.29 -16.36
CA ARG A 617 -47.38 -30.21 -16.01
C ARG A 617 -47.96 -29.81 -14.67
N VAL A 618 -49.04 -29.12 -14.68
CA VAL A 618 -49.86 -28.90 -13.49
C VAL A 618 -50.59 -30.21 -13.16
N LYS A 619 -50.29 -30.81 -12.04
CA LYS A 619 -51.06 -31.92 -11.45
C LYS A 619 -52.17 -31.33 -10.61
N GLY A 620 -53.42 -31.64 -11.05
CA GLY A 620 -54.58 -31.69 -10.17
C GLY A 620 -55.51 -30.48 -10.25
N GLY A 621 -56.75 -30.77 -10.65
CA GLY A 621 -57.93 -29.93 -10.41
C GLY A 621 -58.64 -29.43 -11.66
N ASN A 622 -59.41 -30.24 -12.25
CA ASN A 622 -60.47 -29.86 -13.20
C ASN A 622 -61.60 -29.15 -12.46
N THR A 623 -61.54 -27.85 -12.32
CA THR A 623 -62.72 -27.05 -11.94
C THR A 623 -62.85 -25.90 -12.92
N ALA A 624 -64.11 -25.71 -13.39
CA ALA A 624 -64.47 -24.66 -14.35
C ALA A 624 -64.03 -23.25 -13.97
N MET A 625 -63.77 -23.02 -12.70
CA MET A 625 -63.31 -21.75 -12.16
C MET A 625 -61.82 -21.50 -12.45
N ALA A 626 -61.01 -22.54 -12.50
CA ALA A 626 -59.58 -22.42 -12.87
C ALA A 626 -59.38 -22.12 -14.36
N GLN A 627 -60.26 -22.67 -15.20
CA GLN A 627 -60.27 -22.40 -16.64
C GLN A 627 -60.80 -21.00 -16.98
N ALA A 628 -61.79 -20.48 -16.22
CA ALA A 628 -62.28 -19.13 -16.40
C ALA A 628 -61.23 -18.06 -15.95
N LEU A 629 -60.47 -18.34 -14.89
CA LEU A 629 -59.42 -17.45 -14.42
C LEU A 629 -58.23 -17.40 -15.38
N MET A 630 -57.86 -18.50 -16.00
CA MET A 630 -56.83 -18.57 -17.01
C MET A 630 -57.19 -17.80 -18.29
N ALA A 631 -58.45 -17.81 -18.68
CA ALA A 631 -58.94 -17.07 -19.83
C ALA A 631 -59.04 -15.57 -19.59
N ALA A 632 -59.30 -15.14 -18.35
CA ALA A 632 -59.49 -13.73 -18.00
C ALA A 632 -58.18 -12.97 -17.74
N MET A 633 -57.07 -13.66 -17.43
CA MET A 633 -55.80 -13.05 -17.04
C MET A 633 -54.69 -13.18 -18.10
N GLY A 634 -55.03 -13.40 -19.36
CA GLY A 634 -54.05 -13.39 -20.45
C GLY A 634 -52.84 -14.32 -20.25
N GLY A 635 -52.99 -15.43 -19.53
CA GLY A 635 -51.96 -16.45 -19.38
C GLY A 635 -50.91 -16.21 -18.26
N ALA A 636 -51.09 -15.19 -17.41
CA ALA A 636 -50.22 -14.98 -16.27
C ALA A 636 -50.75 -15.70 -15.03
N VAL A 637 -49.99 -16.66 -14.52
CA VAL A 637 -50.33 -17.44 -13.32
C VAL A 637 -49.76 -16.70 -12.09
N LEU A 638 -50.65 -16.26 -11.18
CA LEU A 638 -50.25 -15.84 -9.85
C LEU A 638 -49.81 -17.06 -9.03
N ALA A 639 -48.53 -17.11 -8.69
CA ALA A 639 -47.99 -18.10 -7.77
C ALA A 639 -48.41 -17.74 -6.34
N ASP A 640 -48.95 -18.72 -5.64
CA ASP A 640 -49.37 -18.66 -4.24
C ASP A 640 -48.17 -18.38 -3.31
N THR A 641 -48.29 -17.33 -2.55
CA THR A 641 -47.29 -16.89 -1.58
C THR A 641 -47.26 -17.80 -0.36
N LYS A 642 -46.49 -18.86 -0.44
CA LYS A 642 -45.84 -19.43 0.74
C LYS A 642 -44.39 -19.00 0.69
N GLN A 643 -43.97 -18.19 1.65
CA GLN A 643 -42.61 -17.84 1.91
C GLN A 643 -41.74 -19.10 1.81
N PRO A 644 -40.72 -19.11 0.94
CA PRO A 644 -39.66 -20.09 1.10
C PRO A 644 -38.83 -19.66 2.31
N GLU A 645 -38.79 -20.50 3.33
CA GLU A 645 -37.76 -20.45 4.34
C GLU A 645 -36.44 -20.19 3.65
N GLU A 646 -35.70 -19.18 4.15
CA GLU A 646 -34.33 -18.90 3.78
C GLU A 646 -33.51 -20.18 3.88
N ARG A 647 -33.41 -20.92 2.81
CA ARG A 647 -32.30 -21.83 2.63
C ARG A 647 -31.07 -20.94 2.40
N LYS A 648 -30.40 -20.58 3.52
CA LYS A 648 -29.00 -20.23 3.50
C LYS A 648 -28.34 -21.24 2.56
N ALA A 649 -27.85 -20.79 1.43
CA ALA A 649 -26.89 -21.50 0.64
C ALA A 649 -25.55 -21.48 1.38
N SER A 650 -25.50 -22.10 2.57
CA SER A 650 -24.30 -22.76 3.02
C SER A 650 -24.19 -23.95 2.08
N GLY A 651 -23.39 -23.82 1.05
CA GLY A 651 -22.74 -24.95 0.46
C GLY A 651 -21.99 -25.62 1.59
N LYS A 652 -22.67 -26.53 2.32
CA LYS A 652 -21.99 -27.57 3.04
C LYS A 652 -21.15 -28.28 1.99
N ARG A 653 -19.87 -27.96 1.89
CA ARG A 653 -18.89 -28.97 1.49
C ARG A 653 -19.17 -30.13 2.42
N THR A 654 -19.67 -31.20 1.90
CA THR A 654 -19.85 -32.46 2.61
C THR A 654 -18.49 -32.80 3.20
N GLU A 655 -18.45 -33.18 4.45
CA GLU A 655 -17.27 -33.62 5.17
C GLU A 655 -16.53 -34.79 4.49
N GLU A 656 -17.06 -35.32 3.40
CA GLU A 656 -16.50 -36.42 2.58
C GLU A 656 -15.33 -36.02 1.66
N ASP A 657 -15.02 -34.72 1.47
CA ASP A 657 -13.93 -34.25 0.59
C ASP A 657 -12.64 -33.83 1.34
N THR A 658 -12.56 -34.05 2.65
CA THR A 658 -11.32 -33.87 3.40
C THR A 658 -10.51 -35.16 3.46
N PRO A 659 -9.18 -35.11 3.18
CA PRO A 659 -8.33 -36.29 3.29
C PRO A 659 -8.45 -36.94 4.65
N GLU A 660 -8.76 -38.23 4.70
CA GLU A 660 -8.71 -39.00 5.95
C GLU A 660 -7.29 -38.99 6.52
N GLY A 661 -7.11 -38.70 7.78
CA GLY A 661 -5.81 -38.84 8.46
C GLY A 661 -5.56 -37.69 9.45
N LEU A 662 -4.98 -36.58 9.04
CA LEU A 662 -4.61 -35.47 9.93
C LEU A 662 -5.69 -34.39 10.08
N SER A 663 -6.76 -34.46 9.31
CA SER A 663 -7.88 -33.51 9.36
C SER A 663 -8.61 -33.60 10.70
N GLY A 664 -8.70 -32.48 11.41
CA GLY A 664 -9.43 -32.41 12.68
C GLY A 664 -8.65 -32.89 13.91
N ILE A 665 -7.32 -33.03 13.85
CA ILE A 665 -6.50 -33.38 15.01
C ILE A 665 -6.66 -32.36 16.15
N GLY A 666 -6.93 -31.10 15.86
CA GLY A 666 -7.20 -30.09 16.87
C GLY A 666 -8.45 -30.36 17.71
N ARG A 667 -9.43 -31.09 17.16
CA ARG A 667 -10.65 -31.51 17.89
C ARG A 667 -10.37 -32.66 18.89
N GLN A 668 -9.32 -33.43 18.68
CA GLN A 668 -8.91 -34.54 19.56
C GLN A 668 -8.21 -34.04 20.83
N ILE A 669 -7.76 -32.77 20.83
CA ILE A 669 -7.01 -32.17 21.93
C ILE A 669 -7.99 -31.43 22.85
N LYS A 670 -8.28 -32.02 24.02
CA LYS A 670 -9.25 -31.46 24.98
C LYS A 670 -8.67 -30.27 25.78
N ASN A 671 -7.38 -30.30 26.09
CA ASN A 671 -6.70 -29.24 26.85
C ASN A 671 -5.38 -28.88 26.17
N LYS A 672 -5.42 -27.76 25.41
CA LYS A 672 -4.25 -27.28 24.65
C LYS A 672 -3.17 -26.70 25.55
N ALA A 673 -3.55 -26.01 26.64
CA ALA A 673 -2.59 -25.39 27.55
C ALA A 673 -1.72 -26.46 28.24
N ALA A 674 -2.32 -27.52 28.81
CA ALA A 674 -1.58 -28.60 29.44
C ALA A 674 -0.69 -29.35 28.43
N LEU A 675 -1.16 -29.55 27.21
CA LEU A 675 -0.35 -30.21 26.16
C LEU A 675 0.81 -29.31 25.68
N ALA A 676 0.62 -28.01 25.60
CA ALA A 676 1.68 -27.08 25.26
C ALA A 676 2.80 -27.08 26.30
N GLU A 677 2.44 -27.08 27.58
CA GLU A 677 3.40 -27.20 28.71
C GLU A 677 4.18 -28.52 28.68
N GLU A 678 3.49 -29.65 28.42
CA GLU A 678 4.12 -30.96 28.26
C GLU A 678 5.11 -31.02 27.10
N LEU A 679 4.79 -30.33 25.98
CA LEU A 679 5.63 -30.26 24.79
C LEU A 679 6.75 -29.21 24.91
N GLY A 680 6.76 -28.38 25.95
CA GLY A 680 7.73 -27.32 26.20
C GLY A 680 7.60 -26.15 25.24
N ILE A 681 6.39 -25.88 24.70
CA ILE A 681 6.07 -24.79 23.79
C ILE A 681 4.88 -23.99 24.32
N GLY A 682 4.66 -22.79 23.75
CA GLY A 682 3.48 -22.00 24.07
C GLY A 682 2.20 -22.49 23.38
N GLU A 683 1.04 -22.11 23.92
CA GLU A 683 -0.27 -22.51 23.40
C GLU A 683 -0.55 -21.96 22.00
N ILE A 684 -0.06 -20.75 21.71
CA ILE A 684 -0.19 -20.12 20.37
C ILE A 684 0.61 -20.91 19.36
N THR A 685 1.86 -21.25 19.70
CA THR A 685 2.77 -22.07 18.87
C THR A 685 2.16 -23.45 18.62
N LEU A 686 1.62 -24.11 19.65
CA LEU A 686 0.92 -25.39 19.51
C LEU A 686 -0.28 -25.27 18.54
N THR A 687 -1.05 -24.22 18.68
CA THR A 687 -2.21 -23.98 17.79
C THR A 687 -1.78 -23.78 16.34
N ASP A 688 -0.69 -23.08 16.10
CA ASP A 688 -0.15 -22.88 14.73
C ASP A 688 0.39 -24.20 14.16
N ILE A 689 1.08 -25.02 14.95
CA ILE A 689 1.54 -26.37 14.56
C ILE A 689 0.33 -27.26 14.17
N ILE A 690 -0.71 -27.27 14.98
CA ILE A 690 -1.94 -28.05 14.71
C ILE A 690 -2.56 -27.63 13.37
N LYS A 691 -2.75 -26.34 13.16
CA LYS A 691 -3.31 -25.80 11.89
C LYS A 691 -2.48 -26.20 10.68
N GLU A 692 -1.16 -26.18 10.82
CA GLU A 692 -0.26 -26.53 9.74
C GLU A 692 -0.23 -28.04 9.46
N LEU A 693 -0.35 -28.88 10.49
CA LEU A 693 -0.44 -30.33 10.33
C LEU A 693 -1.79 -30.78 9.76
N GLU A 694 -2.87 -30.07 10.05
CA GLU A 694 -4.20 -30.33 9.45
C GLU A 694 -4.21 -30.04 7.94
N LYS A 695 -3.45 -29.03 7.47
CA LYS A 695 -3.36 -28.63 6.06
C LYS A 695 -1.91 -28.30 5.70
N PRO A 696 -1.03 -29.31 5.62
CA PRO A 696 0.40 -29.11 5.43
C PRO A 696 0.72 -28.48 4.08
N GLY A 697 1.49 -27.40 4.11
CA GLY A 697 1.95 -26.72 2.90
C GLY A 697 0.87 -25.93 2.14
N ARG A 698 -0.25 -25.58 2.78
CA ARG A 698 -1.33 -24.82 2.18
C ARG A 698 -0.83 -23.45 1.69
N ASP A 699 -1.23 -23.09 0.46
CA ASP A 699 -1.04 -21.74 -0.08
C ASP A 699 -2.22 -20.85 0.39
N PRO A 700 -1.98 -19.78 1.15
CA PRO A 700 -3.04 -18.88 1.61
C PRO A 700 -3.80 -18.19 0.46
N ARG A 701 -3.22 -18.12 -0.74
CA ARG A 701 -3.83 -17.53 -1.93
C ARG A 701 -4.98 -18.37 -2.50
N GLU A 702 -5.07 -19.66 -2.16
CA GLU A 702 -6.16 -20.54 -2.65
C GLU A 702 -7.55 -20.11 -2.17
N GLU A 703 -7.62 -19.34 -1.07
CA GLU A 703 -8.88 -18.78 -0.54
C GLU A 703 -9.32 -17.48 -1.20
N MET A 704 -8.44 -16.86 -1.98
CA MET A 704 -8.72 -15.62 -2.69
C MET A 704 -9.55 -15.88 -3.95
N PRO A 705 -10.37 -14.90 -4.40
CA PRO A 705 -11.15 -15.04 -5.62
C PRO A 705 -10.24 -15.28 -6.84
N LYS A 706 -10.57 -16.28 -7.63
CA LYS A 706 -9.82 -16.59 -8.87
C LYS A 706 -10.17 -15.59 -9.97
N PRO A 707 -9.23 -15.24 -10.86
CA PRO A 707 -9.52 -14.38 -12.01
C PRO A 707 -10.67 -14.93 -12.85
N ILE A 708 -11.52 -14.03 -13.38
CA ILE A 708 -12.60 -14.41 -14.28
C ILE A 708 -12.02 -14.73 -15.65
N LEU A 709 -12.12 -16.00 -16.04
CA LEU A 709 -11.72 -16.46 -17.38
C LEU A 709 -12.88 -16.19 -18.36
N ARG A 710 -12.57 -15.65 -19.53
CA ARG A 710 -13.56 -15.19 -20.52
C ARG A 710 -13.49 -15.99 -21.81
N THR A 711 -14.61 -16.01 -22.52
CA THR A 711 -14.75 -16.56 -23.88
C THR A 711 -15.39 -15.58 -24.86
N ASP A 712 -15.96 -14.48 -24.36
CA ASP A 712 -16.71 -13.47 -25.11
C ASP A 712 -16.44 -12.06 -24.57
N VAL A 713 -16.83 -11.03 -25.31
CA VAL A 713 -16.77 -9.61 -24.93
C VAL A 713 -18.18 -9.02 -24.96
N LEU A 714 -18.51 -8.25 -23.92
CA LEU A 714 -19.67 -7.35 -23.92
C LEU A 714 -19.23 -5.95 -24.38
N GLU A 715 -20.00 -5.32 -25.23
CA GLU A 715 -19.81 -3.91 -25.60
C GLU A 715 -20.68 -2.98 -24.72
N MET A 716 -20.27 -1.71 -24.56
CA MET A 716 -21.05 -0.75 -23.77
C MET A 716 -22.50 -0.60 -24.29
N LYS A 717 -22.71 -0.77 -25.60
CA LYS A 717 -24.06 -0.73 -26.20
C LYS A 717 -24.93 -1.91 -25.82
N ASP A 718 -24.35 -3.02 -25.34
CA ASP A 718 -25.07 -4.23 -24.92
C ASP A 718 -25.52 -4.12 -23.46
N LEU A 719 -25.03 -3.11 -22.72
CA LEU A 719 -25.41 -2.86 -21.34
C LEU A 719 -26.77 -2.16 -21.27
N THR A 720 -27.66 -2.70 -20.48
CA THR A 720 -28.98 -2.11 -20.17
C THR A 720 -29.06 -1.75 -18.68
N GLU A 721 -29.76 -0.67 -18.36
CA GLU A 721 -30.03 -0.31 -16.96
C GLU A 721 -30.75 -1.45 -16.24
N GLY A 722 -30.33 -1.73 -15.01
CA GLY A 722 -30.82 -2.84 -14.22
C GLY A 722 -30.11 -4.18 -14.49
N MET A 723 -29.24 -4.29 -15.48
CA MET A 723 -28.48 -5.50 -15.76
C MET A 723 -27.54 -5.85 -14.61
N ILE A 724 -27.55 -7.08 -14.12
CA ILE A 724 -26.67 -7.56 -13.04
C ILE A 724 -25.51 -8.34 -13.68
N LEU A 725 -24.30 -7.96 -13.32
CA LEU A 725 -23.05 -8.52 -13.87
C LEU A 725 -22.09 -8.84 -12.72
N LYS A 726 -21.22 -9.81 -12.96
CA LYS A 726 -20.04 -10.04 -12.12
C LYS A 726 -18.88 -9.23 -12.69
N GLY A 727 -18.24 -8.46 -11.83
CA GLY A 727 -17.07 -7.68 -12.21
C GLY A 727 -15.91 -7.86 -11.24
N THR A 728 -14.72 -7.52 -11.68
CA THR A 728 -13.51 -7.50 -10.85
C THR A 728 -13.15 -6.07 -10.50
N VAL A 729 -12.95 -5.78 -9.23
CA VAL A 729 -12.50 -4.48 -8.75
C VAL A 729 -11.07 -4.24 -9.24
N ARG A 730 -10.87 -3.23 -10.08
CA ARG A 730 -9.55 -2.88 -10.63
C ARG A 730 -8.81 -1.84 -9.84
N ASN A 731 -9.54 -0.88 -9.29
CA ASN A 731 -8.97 0.20 -8.50
C ASN A 731 -9.97 0.67 -7.45
N VAL A 732 -9.46 1.05 -6.28
CA VAL A 732 -10.24 1.64 -5.19
C VAL A 732 -9.67 3.01 -4.89
N ILE A 733 -10.52 4.02 -4.90
CA ILE A 733 -10.20 5.42 -4.66
C ILE A 733 -11.12 5.97 -3.57
N ASP A 734 -10.82 7.14 -3.03
CA ASP A 734 -11.51 7.70 -1.86
C ASP A 734 -13.03 7.82 -2.01
N PHE A 735 -13.52 8.05 -3.21
CA PHE A 735 -14.96 8.23 -3.46
C PHE A 735 -15.65 7.02 -4.10
N GLY A 736 -14.93 5.92 -4.39
CA GLY A 736 -15.55 4.74 -4.98
C GLY A 736 -14.58 3.68 -5.45
N ALA A 737 -15.09 2.70 -6.19
CA ALA A 737 -14.31 1.64 -6.80
C ALA A 737 -14.60 1.53 -8.29
N PHE A 738 -13.56 1.33 -9.08
CA PHE A 738 -13.66 0.99 -10.49
C PHE A 738 -13.73 -0.52 -10.67
N VAL A 739 -14.77 -0.96 -11.35
CA VAL A 739 -15.08 -2.38 -11.54
C VAL A 739 -15.08 -2.73 -13.03
N ASP A 740 -14.25 -3.68 -13.42
CA ASP A 740 -14.26 -4.29 -14.74
C ASP A 740 -15.39 -5.31 -14.84
N ILE A 741 -16.43 -4.96 -15.56
CA ILE A 741 -17.62 -5.79 -15.79
C ILE A 741 -17.58 -6.55 -17.12
N GLY A 742 -16.43 -6.58 -17.80
CA GLY A 742 -16.26 -7.27 -19.07
C GLY A 742 -16.52 -6.43 -20.30
N VAL A 743 -16.82 -5.14 -20.14
CA VAL A 743 -16.86 -4.15 -21.20
C VAL A 743 -15.56 -3.34 -21.22
N HIS A 744 -15.28 -2.66 -22.33
CA HIS A 744 -14.02 -1.93 -22.52
C HIS A 744 -13.83 -0.69 -21.62
N GLN A 745 -14.75 -0.43 -20.71
CA GLN A 745 -14.71 0.71 -19.79
C GLN A 745 -15.07 0.22 -18.40
N ASP A 746 -14.21 0.51 -17.42
CA ASP A 746 -14.52 0.20 -16.04
C ASP A 746 -15.73 1.04 -15.58
N GLY A 747 -16.65 0.39 -14.89
CA GLY A 747 -17.78 1.06 -14.28
C GLY A 747 -17.41 1.57 -12.89
N LEU A 748 -17.94 2.72 -12.50
CA LEU A 748 -17.74 3.31 -11.19
C LEU A 748 -18.88 2.90 -10.24
N VAL A 749 -18.52 2.29 -9.12
CA VAL A 749 -19.38 2.14 -7.94
C VAL A 749 -18.99 3.25 -6.95
N HIS A 750 -19.82 4.27 -6.82
CA HIS A 750 -19.60 5.32 -5.82
C HIS A 750 -19.76 4.76 -4.39
N VAL A 751 -19.05 5.34 -3.40
CA VAL A 751 -19.08 4.86 -2.01
C VAL A 751 -20.51 4.73 -1.45
N SER A 752 -21.41 5.63 -1.83
CA SER A 752 -22.83 5.58 -1.43
C SER A 752 -23.63 4.46 -2.10
N GLN A 753 -23.07 3.77 -3.10
CA GLN A 753 -23.68 2.68 -3.84
C GLN A 753 -23.07 1.31 -3.49
N MET A 754 -22.24 1.24 -2.46
CA MET A 754 -21.58 0.01 -2.04
C MET A 754 -22.38 -0.79 -1.02
N SER A 755 -23.18 -0.13 -0.18
CA SER A 755 -24.02 -0.80 0.82
C SER A 755 -25.23 0.06 1.21
N ASP A 756 -26.37 -0.58 1.38
CA ASP A 756 -27.59 -0.03 1.97
C ASP A 756 -27.71 -0.30 3.48
N LYS A 757 -26.92 -1.25 4.00
CA LYS A 757 -27.03 -1.77 5.37
C LYS A 757 -26.12 -1.06 6.37
N ARG A 758 -25.03 -0.45 5.90
CA ARG A 758 -24.06 0.25 6.75
C ARG A 758 -23.49 1.48 6.04
N PHE A 759 -23.21 2.52 6.82
CA PHE A 759 -22.45 3.66 6.30
C PHE A 759 -21.00 3.24 6.07
N ILE A 760 -20.52 3.40 4.84
CA ILE A 760 -19.13 3.12 4.46
C ILE A 760 -18.38 4.43 4.46
N LYS A 761 -17.40 4.54 5.35
CA LYS A 761 -16.57 5.75 5.48
C LYS A 761 -15.52 5.81 4.36
N HIS A 762 -14.92 4.68 4.04
CA HIS A 762 -13.93 4.55 2.98
C HIS A 762 -14.24 3.34 2.11
N PRO A 763 -14.14 3.43 0.77
CA PRO A 763 -14.42 2.30 -0.14
C PRO A 763 -13.65 1.01 0.16
N LEU A 764 -12.42 1.11 0.67
CA LEU A 764 -11.63 -0.06 1.12
C LEU A 764 -12.21 -0.82 2.31
N ASP A 765 -13.18 -0.23 3.02
CA ASP A 765 -13.91 -0.93 4.08
C ASP A 765 -14.97 -1.89 3.51
N ALA A 766 -15.29 -1.76 2.22
CA ALA A 766 -16.30 -2.55 1.53
C ALA A 766 -15.72 -3.50 0.49
N VAL A 767 -14.71 -3.05 -0.28
CA VAL A 767 -14.13 -3.80 -1.40
C VAL A 767 -12.62 -3.57 -1.47
N SER A 768 -11.93 -4.55 -2.04
CA SER A 768 -10.48 -4.50 -2.30
C SER A 768 -10.19 -4.76 -3.78
N VAL A 769 -9.04 -4.29 -4.26
CA VAL A 769 -8.60 -4.56 -5.65
C VAL A 769 -8.50 -6.07 -5.87
N GLY A 770 -9.06 -6.57 -6.95
CA GLY A 770 -9.12 -7.99 -7.27
C GLY A 770 -10.37 -8.72 -6.77
N ASP A 771 -11.20 -8.08 -5.92
CA ASP A 771 -12.46 -8.68 -5.49
C ASP A 771 -13.41 -8.88 -6.67
N ILE A 772 -14.12 -10.02 -6.65
CA ILE A 772 -15.21 -10.27 -7.58
C ILE A 772 -16.51 -9.84 -6.90
N VAL A 773 -17.16 -8.84 -7.48
CA VAL A 773 -18.39 -8.25 -6.96
C VAL A 773 -19.54 -8.42 -7.95
N GLU A 774 -20.73 -8.62 -7.44
CA GLU A 774 -21.96 -8.49 -8.24
C GLU A 774 -22.40 -7.04 -8.25
N VAL A 775 -22.59 -6.49 -9.44
CA VAL A 775 -22.98 -5.09 -9.63
C VAL A 775 -24.14 -4.99 -10.59
N LYS A 776 -24.99 -4.01 -10.33
CA LYS A 776 -26.11 -3.67 -11.21
C LYS A 776 -25.81 -2.35 -11.94
N VAL A 777 -26.07 -2.32 -13.21
CA VAL A 777 -25.89 -1.13 -14.05
C VAL A 777 -26.97 -0.10 -13.68
N LEU A 778 -26.53 1.09 -13.26
CA LEU A 778 -27.41 2.23 -12.95
C LEU A 778 -27.64 3.11 -14.19
N SER A 779 -26.56 3.41 -14.89
CA SER A 779 -26.64 4.22 -16.12
C SER A 779 -25.43 3.97 -17.00
N VAL A 780 -25.63 4.14 -18.32
CA VAL A 780 -24.56 4.03 -19.33
C VAL A 780 -24.58 5.27 -20.22
N ASP A 781 -23.53 6.07 -20.15
CA ASP A 781 -23.30 7.21 -21.03
C ASP A 781 -22.24 6.83 -22.08
N VAL A 782 -22.70 6.34 -23.22
CA VAL A 782 -21.82 5.90 -24.31
C VAL A 782 -21.00 7.07 -24.88
N ALA A 783 -21.55 8.29 -24.92
CA ALA A 783 -20.88 9.46 -25.46
C ALA A 783 -19.71 9.92 -24.58
N LYS A 784 -19.91 9.90 -23.26
CA LYS A 784 -18.87 10.26 -22.28
C LYS A 784 -18.04 9.05 -21.80
N LYS A 785 -18.34 7.86 -22.31
CA LYS A 785 -17.70 6.60 -21.88
C LYS A 785 -17.75 6.38 -20.37
N ARG A 786 -18.92 6.62 -19.75
CA ARG A 786 -19.12 6.47 -18.30
C ARG A 786 -20.17 5.40 -18.03
N ILE A 787 -19.87 4.53 -17.08
CA ILE A 787 -20.78 3.49 -16.59
C ILE A 787 -20.89 3.69 -15.08
N GLN A 788 -22.11 3.88 -14.61
CA GLN A 788 -22.39 3.94 -13.18
C GLN A 788 -22.98 2.60 -12.71
N LEU A 789 -22.43 2.10 -11.63
CA LEU A 789 -22.76 0.80 -11.07
C LEU A 789 -23.21 0.94 -9.61
N THR A 790 -23.97 -0.04 -9.12
CA THR A 790 -24.29 -0.19 -7.70
C THR A 790 -24.08 -1.63 -7.27
N MET A 791 -23.65 -1.81 -6.04
CA MET A 791 -23.61 -3.11 -5.35
C MET A 791 -24.89 -3.36 -4.52
N ILE A 792 -25.81 -2.41 -4.51
CA ILE A 792 -27.14 -2.53 -3.90
C ILE A 792 -28.04 -3.20 -4.95
N LEU A 793 -28.22 -4.51 -4.83
CA LEU A 793 -28.92 -5.35 -5.79
C LEU A 793 -30.43 -5.39 -5.58
#